data_e888e03cf2ed3e50ca2e49bdd55884a6
#
_entry.id   e888e03cf2ed3e50ca2e49bdd55884a6
#
_cell.length_a   1.000
_cell.length_b   1.000
_cell.length_c   1.000
_cell.angle_alpha   90.00
_cell.angle_beta   90.00
_cell.angle_gamma   90.00
#
_symmetry.space_group_name_H-M   'P 1'
#
loop_
_entity.id
_entity.type
_entity.pdbx_description
1 polymer ?
#
loop_
_entity_poly.entity_id
_entity_poly.type
_entity_poly.pdbx_seq_one_letter_code
_entity_poly.pdbx_strand_id
1 'polypeptide(L)'
;MIRYILLFSLLGFGNAIDAQNPVVQHMSKISNLPDVEFYDILEDNDHYIWLAADKGLYRYNGKIYQKFTNSKQRVNSLFQLKLDEKGRLWCINLYGQLFYIENDKLTLFYDANELVKGQLSPFEITSRSIRLFTVDGIYDINFKDKKANRLFNGMSVSESSFKGVSYVIKIDSHEKPSKEKQNWYQIKDNHIKLLIELTSTYRMQSPKVYAFKNSALLNFKEQGKNQLYLYRAQADKVLKLKTPKNLEDVTIYNIILLNNHYWFLTTSGVFIFQLEKNKLNFKEQLFSSESVTEVLVDFNKNYWFTTLDNGVFVSSNLNIRHLNLENTKDKITAACALNKNQFLLGTNSGKLLFYSNNQVFKTLKLPGSKIIGNLFFDASYNQVIVSINASESYSIDLKTFTVKDEENKYSVAKTFSKINNENLFYGSYKEAIIYNQPYTSDSTQIIRESRVKTSEVLNNKLFVSFIDGLYQFDVNSFYSKEIKLENESILVNSITKINNEIWLATQHNGLYCFKDNQLISKQNILPKQIQINTLKSDGEFLWISTDEGFYRFQPKTNALRSLNTQDGLTLSVDKFIILEDYLVAIFPNSFYLMPKNDMLFKAFKTSKVWIESVKINNKDTLVNTNYNLPYNFNNLRFDFNSNGFQSNKHVSYKYRIKPIDTTWREVPLNAHFVVFNSLSNGKYTFELQGQNISSKDIQFANPITFTINKPFWETYWFYALVLIIIVGLFWLYFRKRLKQKETQRIAEIDKILIDKKITNLRLENLRSQMNPHFIFNALNSIQDYIISNEKELASSYLVKFSRLIRMYLDYSQQNEITLEEELKALKLYLELEKVRFEDELEYEIVIDGLLKTNKIKVPSLFIQPYVENALKHGLLHKLTDRKLTVEAKIIEQNKLQIIIEDNGIGRAKSEKLKRPNQQHKPFATKANEERVHLYKNKLKRDITIAIEDLQDKNQIPSGTKVVITMPIQ
;
A
#
# COMPACT_ATOMS: atom_id res chain seq x y z
N MET A 1 -33.61 -41.90 -39.57
CA MET A 1 -32.27 -41.32 -39.40
C MET A 1 -32.28 -39.85 -38.95
N ILE A 2 -33.25 -39.05 -39.38
CA ILE A 2 -33.34 -37.60 -38.98
C ILE A 2 -33.85 -37.42 -37.54
N ARG A 3 -34.57 -38.34 -36.93
CA ARG A 3 -35.01 -38.26 -35.50
C ARG A 3 -33.91 -38.57 -34.47
N TYR A 4 -32.85 -39.22 -34.87
CA TYR A 4 -31.70 -39.49 -33.97
C TYR A 4 -30.64 -38.39 -33.99
N ILE A 5 -30.60 -37.53 -35.02
CA ILE A 5 -29.68 -36.39 -35.10
C ILE A 5 -30.22 -35.20 -34.26
N LEU A 6 -31.54 -35.09 -34.09
CA LEU A 6 -32.10 -34.06 -33.22
C LEU A 6 -32.03 -34.41 -31.70
N LEU A 7 -31.84 -35.73 -31.34
CA LEU A 7 -31.64 -36.14 -29.94
C LEU A 7 -30.18 -36.02 -29.52
N PHE A 8 -29.22 -36.00 -30.45
CA PHE A 8 -27.78 -35.83 -30.14
C PHE A 8 -27.37 -34.38 -30.05
N SER A 9 -28.16 -33.42 -30.59
CA SER A 9 -27.87 -31.99 -30.44
C SER A 9 -28.42 -31.37 -29.14
N LEU A 10 -29.20 -32.15 -28.34
CA LEU A 10 -29.73 -31.73 -27.03
C LEU A 10 -28.95 -32.28 -25.83
N LEU A 11 -27.90 -33.09 -26.06
CA LEU A 11 -27.08 -33.71 -25.00
C LEU A 11 -25.65 -33.09 -24.90
N GLY A 12 -25.38 -31.96 -25.58
CA GLY A 12 -24.05 -31.38 -25.68
C GLY A 12 -23.83 -30.06 -24.94
N PHE A 13 -24.79 -29.58 -24.13
CA PHE A 13 -24.57 -28.43 -23.26
C PHE A 13 -24.69 -28.86 -21.80
N GLY A 14 -23.73 -29.66 -21.36
CA GLY A 14 -23.35 -29.65 -19.96
C GLY A 14 -22.83 -28.26 -19.66
N ASN A 15 -23.68 -27.44 -19.01
CA ASN A 15 -23.26 -26.17 -18.42
C ASN A 15 -22.14 -26.50 -17.42
N ALA A 16 -20.90 -26.41 -17.86
CA ALA A 16 -19.81 -26.15 -16.95
C ALA A 16 -20.14 -24.79 -16.32
N ILE A 17 -20.73 -24.81 -15.16
CA ILE A 17 -20.81 -23.65 -14.28
C ILE A 17 -19.37 -23.42 -13.87
N ASP A 18 -18.62 -22.64 -14.63
CA ASP A 18 -17.33 -22.13 -14.17
C ASP A 18 -17.59 -21.44 -12.85
N ALA A 19 -17.01 -21.98 -11.80
CA ALA A 19 -17.15 -21.44 -10.46
C ALA A 19 -16.58 -20.00 -10.47
N GLN A 20 -17.48 -19.03 -10.37
CA GLN A 20 -17.12 -17.63 -10.35
C GLN A 20 -16.47 -17.32 -9.02
N ASN A 21 -15.16 -17.24 -9.00
CA ASN A 21 -14.44 -16.95 -7.78
C ASN A 21 -14.67 -15.50 -7.35
N PRO A 22 -14.89 -15.24 -6.06
CA PRO A 22 -14.87 -13.90 -5.52
C PRO A 22 -13.48 -13.28 -5.73
N VAL A 23 -13.40 -11.97 -5.66
CA VAL A 23 -12.11 -11.31 -5.65
C VAL A 23 -11.36 -11.69 -4.39
N VAL A 24 -10.19 -12.29 -4.57
CA VAL A 24 -9.35 -12.76 -3.48
C VAL A 24 -7.93 -12.25 -3.61
N GLN A 25 -7.32 -12.07 -2.46
CA GLN A 25 -5.91 -11.78 -2.33
C GLN A 25 -5.21 -13.04 -1.81
N HIS A 26 -4.22 -13.50 -2.54
CA HIS A 26 -3.42 -14.64 -2.13
C HIS A 26 -2.33 -14.16 -1.17
N MET A 27 -2.28 -14.69 0.04
CA MET A 27 -1.39 -14.19 1.09
C MET A 27 0.09 -14.35 0.76
N SER A 28 0.47 -15.34 -0.03
CA SER A 28 1.86 -15.49 -0.50
C SER A 28 2.34 -14.34 -1.39
N LYS A 29 1.41 -13.61 -2.05
CA LYS A 29 1.73 -12.46 -2.90
C LYS A 29 1.79 -11.14 -2.14
N ILE A 30 1.21 -11.10 -0.93
CA ILE A 30 1.08 -9.88 -0.12
C ILE A 30 2.11 -9.86 0.99
N SER A 31 2.35 -11.01 1.59
CA SER A 31 3.22 -11.22 2.73
C SER A 31 3.96 -12.54 2.54
N ASN A 32 5.14 -12.68 3.16
CA ASN A 32 5.91 -13.92 3.11
C ASN A 32 5.19 -15.00 3.92
N LEU A 33 4.18 -15.64 3.30
CA LEU A 33 3.43 -16.72 3.93
C LEU A 33 4.39 -17.88 4.29
N PRO A 34 4.41 -18.33 5.55
CA PRO A 34 5.46 -19.23 6.03
C PRO A 34 5.29 -20.68 5.62
N ASP A 35 4.12 -21.06 5.09
CA ASP A 35 3.77 -22.40 4.65
C ASP A 35 2.82 -22.37 3.46
N VAL A 36 2.54 -23.53 2.86
CA VAL A 36 1.54 -23.73 1.81
C VAL A 36 0.39 -24.60 2.28
N GLU A 37 0.60 -25.41 3.32
CA GLU A 37 -0.35 -26.36 3.87
C GLU A 37 -0.87 -25.88 5.22
N PHE A 38 -2.17 -25.51 5.26
CA PHE A 38 -2.83 -24.99 6.45
C PHE A 38 -4.06 -25.82 6.81
N TYR A 39 -4.17 -26.13 8.09
CA TYR A 39 -5.20 -27.01 8.62
C TYR A 39 -6.32 -26.28 9.31
N ASP A 40 -6.01 -25.17 9.98
CA ASP A 40 -6.96 -24.41 10.77
C ASP A 40 -6.59 -22.95 10.88
N ILE A 41 -7.57 -22.09 11.13
CA ILE A 41 -7.42 -20.64 11.26
C ILE A 41 -8.38 -20.12 12.32
N LEU A 42 -7.88 -19.19 13.16
CA LEU A 42 -8.66 -18.59 14.22
C LEU A 42 -8.26 -17.15 14.46
N GLU A 43 -9.21 -16.27 14.76
CA GLU A 43 -8.97 -14.90 15.25
C GLU A 43 -9.12 -14.88 16.76
N ASP A 44 -8.11 -14.33 17.47
CA ASP A 44 -8.18 -14.15 18.92
C ASP A 44 -8.89 -12.85 19.32
N ASN A 45 -9.03 -12.65 20.64
CA ASN A 45 -9.72 -11.48 21.21
C ASN A 45 -9.01 -10.14 20.93
N ASP A 46 -7.73 -10.18 20.62
CA ASP A 46 -6.92 -9.02 20.23
C ASP A 46 -6.83 -8.85 18.70
N HIS A 47 -7.62 -9.63 17.95
CA HIS A 47 -7.68 -9.61 16.48
C HIS A 47 -6.40 -10.05 15.77
N TYR A 48 -5.56 -10.86 16.41
CA TYR A 48 -4.52 -11.59 15.71
C TYR A 48 -5.12 -12.79 14.99
N ILE A 49 -4.63 -13.04 13.78
CA ILE A 49 -5.00 -14.24 13.03
C ILE A 49 -3.98 -15.34 13.32
N TRP A 50 -4.46 -16.45 13.86
CA TRP A 50 -3.66 -17.63 14.13
C TRP A 50 -3.85 -18.67 13.06
N LEU A 51 -2.76 -19.28 12.61
CA LEU A 51 -2.71 -20.26 11.55
C LEU A 51 -2.00 -21.51 12.05
N ALA A 52 -2.71 -22.64 12.02
CA ALA A 52 -2.15 -23.95 12.25
C ALA A 52 -1.75 -24.58 10.91
N ALA A 53 -0.49 -24.93 10.77
CA ALA A 53 0.12 -25.38 9.53
C ALA A 53 1.02 -26.60 9.73
N ASP A 54 1.49 -27.17 8.63
CA ASP A 54 2.42 -28.28 8.66
C ASP A 54 3.73 -27.93 9.36
N LYS A 55 4.28 -26.73 9.10
CA LYS A 55 5.54 -26.28 9.70
C LYS A 55 5.38 -25.61 11.06
N GLY A 56 4.19 -25.54 11.63
CA GLY A 56 3.97 -25.02 12.98
C GLY A 56 2.78 -24.10 13.16
N LEU A 57 2.80 -23.37 14.28
CA LEU A 57 1.81 -22.37 14.64
C LEU A 57 2.35 -20.98 14.32
N TYR A 58 1.54 -20.18 13.67
CA TYR A 58 1.88 -18.83 13.28
C TYR A 58 0.81 -17.85 13.74
N ARG A 59 1.27 -16.68 14.19
CA ARG A 59 0.41 -15.53 14.50
C ARG A 59 0.69 -14.41 13.49
N TYR A 60 -0.34 -13.93 12.82
CA TYR A 60 -0.30 -12.81 11.88
C TYR A 60 -0.88 -11.56 12.52
N ASN A 61 -0.13 -10.45 12.47
CA ASN A 61 -0.50 -9.17 13.07
C ASN A 61 -0.90 -8.09 12.04
N GLY A 62 -1.24 -8.49 10.82
CA GLY A 62 -1.51 -7.57 9.72
C GLY A 62 -0.28 -7.23 8.85
N LYS A 63 0.93 -7.60 9.30
CA LYS A 63 2.20 -7.30 8.63
C LYS A 63 3.12 -8.51 8.51
N ILE A 64 3.39 -9.18 9.62
CA ILE A 64 4.35 -10.28 9.72
C ILE A 64 3.72 -11.51 10.37
N TYR A 65 4.33 -12.67 10.09
CA TYR A 65 4.03 -13.94 10.76
C TYR A 65 5.07 -14.22 11.83
N GLN A 66 4.62 -14.40 13.05
CA GLN A 66 5.44 -14.83 14.18
C GLN A 66 5.23 -16.34 14.38
N LYS A 67 6.30 -17.11 14.35
CA LYS A 67 6.28 -18.57 14.60
C LYS A 67 6.37 -18.86 16.09
N PHE A 68 5.57 -19.82 16.55
CA PHE A 68 5.60 -20.31 17.93
C PHE A 68 6.05 -21.77 17.95
N THR A 69 7.01 -22.08 18.78
CA THR A 69 7.58 -23.42 18.94
C THR A 69 7.82 -23.74 20.42
N ASN A 70 7.87 -25.03 20.74
CA ASN A 70 8.22 -25.50 22.06
C ASN A 70 9.30 -26.57 21.95
N SER A 71 10.31 -26.54 22.82
CA SER A 71 11.44 -27.49 22.79
C SER A 71 11.04 -28.96 23.03
N LYS A 72 9.87 -29.20 23.63
CA LYS A 72 9.31 -30.53 23.88
C LYS A 72 8.34 -30.99 22.76
N GLN A 73 8.15 -30.16 21.73
CA GLN A 73 7.27 -30.51 20.61
C GLN A 73 7.95 -31.59 19.74
N ARG A 74 7.21 -32.71 19.49
CA ARG A 74 7.76 -33.85 18.73
C ARG A 74 7.60 -33.68 17.23
N VAL A 75 6.54 -33.04 16.76
CA VAL A 75 6.26 -32.70 15.36
C VAL A 75 5.84 -31.25 15.25
N ASN A 76 6.15 -30.64 14.12
CA ASN A 76 5.84 -29.22 13.92
C ASN A 76 4.37 -28.96 13.63
N SER A 77 3.71 -29.85 12.89
CA SER A 77 2.32 -29.69 12.48
C SER A 77 1.37 -29.60 13.67
N LEU A 78 0.54 -28.58 13.65
CA LEU A 78 -0.45 -28.29 14.69
C LEU A 78 -1.86 -28.16 14.09
N PHE A 79 -2.85 -28.52 14.88
CA PHE A 79 -4.24 -28.65 14.47
C PHE A 79 -5.19 -28.09 15.52
N GLN A 80 -6.43 -27.81 15.12
CA GLN A 80 -7.56 -27.51 15.99
C GLN A 80 -7.29 -26.35 16.95
N LEU A 81 -7.38 -25.16 16.42
CA LEU A 81 -7.24 -23.93 17.20
C LEU A 81 -8.53 -23.65 17.98
N LYS A 82 -8.41 -23.49 19.27
CA LYS A 82 -9.55 -23.15 20.14
C LYS A 82 -9.15 -22.10 21.18
N LEU A 83 -10.08 -21.22 21.55
CA LEU A 83 -9.90 -20.26 22.65
C LEU A 83 -10.60 -20.79 23.89
N ASP A 84 -9.93 -20.65 25.04
CA ASP A 84 -10.57 -20.86 26.33
C ASP A 84 -11.29 -19.60 26.82
N GLU A 85 -11.99 -19.70 27.97
CA GLU A 85 -12.72 -18.58 28.57
C GLU A 85 -11.81 -17.40 28.98
N LYS A 86 -10.51 -17.65 29.13
CA LYS A 86 -9.50 -16.61 29.42
C LYS A 86 -8.89 -15.99 28.14
N GLY A 87 -9.32 -16.45 26.96
CA GLY A 87 -8.79 -16.01 25.68
C GLY A 87 -7.46 -16.63 25.30
N ARG A 88 -6.98 -17.68 25.99
CA ARG A 88 -5.76 -18.38 25.61
C ARG A 88 -6.03 -19.31 24.44
N LEU A 89 -5.12 -19.28 23.45
CA LEU A 89 -5.19 -20.18 22.31
C LEU A 89 -4.65 -21.56 22.68
N TRP A 90 -5.39 -22.59 22.30
CA TRP A 90 -5.04 -24.00 22.46
C TRP A 90 -4.92 -24.68 21.10
N CYS A 91 -4.03 -25.66 21.01
CA CYS A 91 -3.85 -26.52 19.83
C CYS A 91 -3.32 -27.90 20.22
N ILE A 92 -3.38 -28.84 19.27
CA ILE A 92 -2.92 -30.21 19.44
C ILE A 92 -2.09 -30.64 18.23
N ASN A 93 -1.14 -31.56 18.43
CA ASN A 93 -0.42 -32.20 17.33
C ASN A 93 -0.86 -33.67 17.15
N LEU A 94 -0.32 -34.35 16.12
CA LEU A 94 -0.61 -35.75 15.82
C LEU A 94 -0.19 -36.73 16.94
N TYR A 95 0.75 -36.34 17.79
CA TYR A 95 1.18 -37.12 18.95
C TYR A 95 0.32 -36.88 20.19
N GLY A 96 -0.77 -36.10 20.08
CA GLY A 96 -1.64 -35.79 21.20
C GLY A 96 -1.05 -34.83 22.20
N GLN A 97 0.03 -34.13 21.85
CA GLN A 97 0.56 -33.08 22.69
C GLN A 97 -0.35 -31.86 22.62
N LEU A 98 -0.97 -31.51 23.76
CA LEU A 98 -1.82 -30.35 23.92
C LEU A 98 -0.98 -29.15 24.35
N PHE A 99 -1.05 -28.11 23.58
CA PHE A 99 -0.34 -26.85 23.82
C PHE A 99 -1.31 -25.68 24.00
N TYR A 100 -0.86 -24.67 24.71
CA TYR A 100 -1.54 -23.37 24.78
C TYR A 100 -0.55 -22.21 24.75
N ILE A 101 -1.04 -21.04 24.38
CA ILE A 101 -0.24 -19.81 24.40
C ILE A 101 -0.44 -19.08 25.72
N GLU A 102 0.67 -18.78 26.39
CA GLU A 102 0.72 -17.98 27.60
C GLU A 102 1.96 -17.10 27.61
N ASN A 103 1.79 -15.79 27.86
CA ASN A 103 2.88 -14.81 27.83
C ASN A 103 3.72 -14.88 26.55
N ASP A 104 3.04 -14.93 25.39
CA ASP A 104 3.66 -15.06 24.06
C ASP A 104 4.59 -16.28 23.87
N LYS A 105 4.32 -17.37 24.62
CA LYS A 105 5.07 -18.61 24.52
C LYS A 105 4.14 -19.81 24.34
N LEU A 106 4.51 -20.72 23.42
CA LEU A 106 3.85 -22.01 23.26
C LEU A 106 4.25 -22.93 24.41
N THR A 107 3.30 -23.29 25.26
CA THR A 107 3.51 -24.05 26.49
C THR A 107 2.85 -25.42 26.36
N LEU A 108 3.58 -26.48 26.66
CA LEU A 108 3.03 -27.84 26.70
C LEU A 108 2.17 -28.01 27.98
N PHE A 109 0.90 -28.27 27.79
CA PHE A 109 -0.02 -28.59 28.88
C PHE A 109 0.03 -30.07 29.27
N TYR A 110 -0.17 -30.99 28.28
CA TYR A 110 -0.26 -32.41 28.51
C TYR A 110 0.23 -33.21 27.30
N ASP A 111 0.91 -34.31 27.52
CA ASP A 111 1.33 -35.26 26.50
C ASP A 111 0.45 -36.50 26.56
N ALA A 112 -0.52 -36.57 25.65
CA ALA A 112 -1.50 -37.66 25.59
C ALA A 112 -1.10 -38.76 24.59
N ASN A 113 0.17 -38.88 24.26
CA ASN A 113 0.66 -39.84 23.24
C ASN A 113 0.14 -41.30 23.45
N GLU A 114 0.12 -41.77 24.71
CA GLU A 114 -0.38 -43.13 25.06
C GLU A 114 -1.88 -43.27 24.83
N LEU A 115 -2.64 -42.17 24.93
CA LEU A 115 -4.09 -42.16 24.76
C LEU A 115 -4.51 -42.08 23.29
N VAL A 116 -3.76 -41.31 22.47
CA VAL A 116 -4.16 -41.02 21.08
C VAL A 116 -3.65 -42.04 20.07
N LYS A 117 -2.64 -42.85 20.41
CA LYS A 117 -2.09 -43.94 19.58
C LYS A 117 -1.75 -43.51 18.14
N GLY A 118 -1.19 -42.31 17.97
CA GLY A 118 -0.77 -41.79 16.67
C GLY A 118 -1.90 -41.30 15.76
N GLN A 119 -3.10 -41.09 16.27
CA GLN A 119 -4.21 -40.52 15.52
C GLN A 119 -4.55 -39.12 16.02
N LEU A 120 -4.85 -38.20 15.09
CA LEU A 120 -5.34 -36.87 15.44
C LEU A 120 -6.63 -36.99 16.25
N SER A 121 -6.58 -36.58 17.50
CA SER A 121 -7.69 -36.67 18.44
C SER A 121 -8.28 -35.31 18.70
N PRO A 122 -9.57 -35.12 18.41
CA PRO A 122 -10.26 -33.86 18.75
C PRO A 122 -10.25 -33.60 20.25
N PHE A 123 -10.30 -32.33 20.61
CA PHE A 123 -10.42 -31.93 22.02
C PHE A 123 -11.45 -30.82 22.20
N GLU A 124 -12.03 -30.75 23.38
CA GLU A 124 -12.94 -29.70 23.82
C GLU A 124 -12.40 -29.07 25.11
N ILE A 125 -12.54 -27.76 25.23
CA ILE A 125 -12.16 -27.02 26.43
C ILE A 125 -13.41 -26.82 27.28
N THR A 126 -13.39 -27.37 28.50
CA THR A 126 -14.43 -27.14 29.51
C THR A 126 -13.94 -26.16 30.56
N SER A 127 -14.79 -25.71 31.46
CA SER A 127 -14.38 -24.79 32.54
C SER A 127 -13.35 -25.40 33.51
N ARG A 128 -13.22 -26.75 33.57
CA ARG A 128 -12.37 -27.44 34.56
C ARG A 128 -11.34 -28.38 33.95
N SER A 129 -11.50 -28.77 32.68
CA SER A 129 -10.70 -29.81 32.03
C SER A 129 -10.61 -29.63 30.53
N ILE A 130 -9.68 -30.33 29.91
CA ILE A 130 -9.70 -30.61 28.49
C ILE A 130 -10.31 -31.99 28.29
N ARG A 131 -11.37 -32.07 27.50
CA ARG A 131 -11.97 -33.32 27.05
C ARG A 131 -11.31 -33.74 25.75
N LEU A 132 -10.63 -34.88 25.77
CA LEU A 132 -9.95 -35.46 24.64
C LEU A 132 -10.72 -36.68 24.09
N PHE A 133 -10.98 -36.65 22.79
CA PHE A 133 -11.72 -37.72 22.09
C PHE A 133 -10.74 -38.62 21.36
N THR A 134 -10.51 -39.79 21.88
CA THR A 134 -9.52 -40.73 21.37
C THR A 134 -10.18 -41.98 20.78
N VAL A 135 -9.40 -42.82 20.10
CA VAL A 135 -9.86 -44.08 19.57
C VAL A 135 -10.34 -45.07 20.65
N ASP A 136 -9.83 -44.95 21.88
CA ASP A 136 -10.20 -45.81 22.99
C ASP A 136 -11.35 -45.31 23.85
N GLY A 137 -11.72 -44.04 23.67
CA GLY A 137 -12.76 -43.43 24.49
C GLY A 137 -12.57 -41.93 24.68
N ILE A 138 -13.31 -41.37 25.61
CA ILE A 138 -13.29 -39.94 25.94
C ILE A 138 -12.64 -39.79 27.31
N TYR A 139 -11.65 -38.87 27.37
CA TYR A 139 -10.91 -38.60 28.59
C TYR A 139 -11.03 -37.11 28.96
N ASP A 140 -11.33 -36.85 30.25
CA ASP A 140 -11.25 -35.50 30.80
C ASP A 140 -9.92 -35.31 31.53
N ILE A 141 -9.07 -34.39 31.03
CA ILE A 141 -7.77 -34.06 31.60
C ILE A 141 -7.95 -32.80 32.42
N ASN A 142 -7.85 -32.90 33.74
CA ASN A 142 -8.11 -31.83 34.66
C ASN A 142 -7.01 -30.74 34.59
N PHE A 143 -7.39 -29.47 34.67
CA PHE A 143 -6.41 -28.36 34.63
C PHE A 143 -5.50 -28.26 35.86
N LYS A 144 -5.95 -28.72 37.05
CA LYS A 144 -5.19 -28.57 38.30
C LYS A 144 -4.11 -29.66 38.44
N ASP A 145 -4.52 -30.92 38.39
CA ASP A 145 -3.66 -32.07 38.65
C ASP A 145 -3.16 -32.78 37.39
N LYS A 146 -3.64 -32.38 36.24
CA LYS A 146 -3.32 -32.97 34.91
C LYS A 146 -3.57 -34.45 34.84
N LYS A 147 -4.54 -35.00 35.62
CA LYS A 147 -4.93 -36.39 35.55
C LYS A 147 -5.99 -36.57 34.46
N ALA A 148 -5.80 -37.62 33.64
CA ALA A 148 -6.76 -38.03 32.64
C ALA A 148 -7.74 -39.04 33.25
N ASN A 149 -9.00 -38.67 33.36
CA ASN A 149 -10.08 -39.56 33.83
C ASN A 149 -10.92 -39.98 32.62
N ARG A 150 -11.16 -41.28 32.49
CA ARG A 150 -11.96 -41.82 31.39
C ARG A 150 -13.44 -41.65 31.67
N LEU A 151 -14.14 -40.92 30.77
CA LEU A 151 -15.59 -40.69 30.85
C LEU A 151 -16.42 -41.71 30.08
N PHE A 152 -15.88 -42.24 28.97
CA PHE A 152 -16.61 -43.08 28.05
C PHE A 152 -15.70 -44.12 27.44
N ASN A 153 -16.21 -45.36 27.38
CA ASN A 153 -15.50 -46.48 26.77
C ASN A 153 -15.98 -46.69 25.33
N GLY A 154 -15.05 -47.02 24.44
CA GLY A 154 -15.36 -47.38 23.07
C GLY A 154 -14.69 -46.44 22.06
N MET A 155 -14.64 -46.88 20.83
CA MET A 155 -13.96 -46.19 19.74
C MET A 155 -14.72 -44.93 19.36
N SER A 156 -14.17 -43.78 19.65
CA SER A 156 -14.69 -42.47 19.19
C SER A 156 -14.04 -42.09 17.86
N VAL A 157 -14.81 -41.96 16.81
CA VAL A 157 -14.30 -41.76 15.45
C VAL A 157 -14.29 -40.28 15.08
N SER A 158 -15.20 -39.49 15.55
CA SER A 158 -15.29 -38.05 15.26
C SER A 158 -16.05 -37.33 16.36
N GLU A 159 -15.64 -36.11 16.60
CA GLU A 159 -16.27 -35.20 17.55
C GLU A 159 -16.42 -33.82 16.96
N SER A 160 -17.47 -33.11 17.34
CA SER A 160 -17.59 -31.67 17.23
C SER A 160 -18.41 -31.13 18.39
N SER A 161 -18.04 -29.99 18.89
CA SER A 161 -18.68 -29.37 20.06
C SER A 161 -19.10 -27.93 19.76
N PHE A 162 -20.18 -27.52 20.44
CA PHE A 162 -20.64 -26.15 20.43
C PHE A 162 -21.15 -25.74 21.82
N LYS A 163 -20.47 -24.81 22.49
CA LYS A 163 -20.84 -24.27 23.82
C LYS A 163 -21.13 -25.38 24.86
N GLY A 164 -20.20 -26.31 25.03
CA GLY A 164 -20.29 -27.36 26.05
C GLY A 164 -21.22 -28.56 25.69
N VAL A 165 -21.72 -28.55 24.45
CA VAL A 165 -22.45 -29.72 23.92
C VAL A 165 -21.60 -30.41 22.88
N SER A 166 -21.15 -31.63 23.13
CA SER A 166 -20.35 -32.39 22.18
C SER A 166 -21.23 -33.43 21.49
N TYR A 167 -20.94 -33.70 20.23
CA TYR A 167 -21.56 -34.72 19.42
C TYR A 167 -20.47 -35.71 18.97
N VAL A 168 -20.70 -37.01 19.21
CA VAL A 168 -19.70 -38.06 19.05
C VAL A 168 -20.27 -39.25 18.30
N ILE A 169 -19.46 -39.78 17.40
CA ILE A 169 -19.77 -41.08 16.77
C ILE A 169 -18.94 -42.14 17.45
N LYS A 170 -19.61 -43.19 17.89
CA LYS A 170 -19.00 -44.40 18.42
C LYS A 170 -19.22 -45.54 17.45
N ILE A 171 -18.15 -46.28 17.13
CA ILE A 171 -18.24 -47.55 16.40
C ILE A 171 -18.24 -48.70 17.43
N ASP A 172 -19.26 -49.53 17.40
CA ASP A 172 -19.32 -50.78 18.18
C ASP A 172 -18.73 -51.91 17.33
N SER A 173 -17.48 -52.26 17.62
CA SER A 173 -16.61 -53.10 16.77
C SER A 173 -16.68 -54.58 17.04
N HIS A 174 -17.78 -55.20 17.49
CA HIS A 174 -17.79 -56.60 17.92
C HIS A 174 -18.86 -57.50 17.32
N GLU A 175 -19.51 -57.13 16.25
CA GLU A 175 -20.36 -58.11 15.55
C GLU A 175 -19.96 -58.26 14.08
N LYS A 176 -19.88 -59.52 13.63
CA LYS A 176 -19.52 -60.05 12.30
C LYS A 176 -19.46 -59.03 11.14
N PRO A 177 -18.53 -59.14 10.18
CA PRO A 177 -18.24 -58.12 9.14
C PRO A 177 -19.39 -57.83 8.17
N SER A 178 -20.59 -58.27 8.43
CA SER A 178 -21.77 -58.11 7.57
C SER A 178 -22.69 -56.94 7.95
N LYS A 179 -22.54 -56.31 9.13
CA LYS A 179 -23.34 -55.16 9.53
C LYS A 179 -22.54 -54.28 10.48
N GLU A 180 -22.03 -53.15 10.00
CA GLU A 180 -21.37 -52.16 10.85
C GLU A 180 -22.45 -51.30 11.53
N LYS A 181 -22.36 -51.21 12.87
CA LYS A 181 -23.24 -50.36 13.67
C LYS A 181 -22.43 -49.15 14.13
N GLN A 182 -22.96 -47.97 13.88
CA GLN A 182 -22.42 -46.73 14.38
C GLN A 182 -23.48 -45.98 15.17
N ASN A 183 -23.12 -45.57 16.37
CA ASN A 183 -24.01 -44.89 17.28
C ASN A 183 -23.62 -43.40 17.36
N TRP A 184 -24.55 -42.52 17.10
CA TRP A 184 -24.34 -41.07 17.22
C TRP A 184 -24.90 -40.60 18.57
N TYR A 185 -24.00 -40.01 19.38
CA TYR A 185 -24.33 -39.55 20.72
C TYR A 185 -24.21 -38.05 20.85
N GLN A 186 -25.02 -37.45 21.73
CA GLN A 186 -24.86 -36.11 22.28
C GLN A 186 -24.35 -36.25 23.72
N ILE A 187 -23.34 -35.47 24.09
CA ILE A 187 -22.80 -35.37 25.45
C ILE A 187 -23.00 -33.93 25.91
N LYS A 188 -23.75 -33.79 27.00
CA LYS A 188 -23.99 -32.48 27.68
C LYS A 188 -23.87 -32.69 29.19
N ASP A 189 -23.09 -31.85 29.88
CA ASP A 189 -22.88 -31.91 31.32
C ASP A 189 -22.61 -33.34 31.84
N ASN A 190 -21.78 -34.10 31.12
CA ASN A 190 -21.45 -35.52 31.32
C ASN A 190 -22.64 -36.50 31.15
N HIS A 191 -23.82 -36.05 30.77
CA HIS A 191 -24.92 -36.92 30.35
C HIS A 191 -24.77 -37.32 28.89
N ILE A 192 -24.82 -38.63 28.66
CA ILE A 192 -24.64 -39.23 27.32
C ILE A 192 -26.01 -39.67 26.82
N LYS A 193 -26.44 -39.09 25.69
CA LYS A 193 -27.71 -39.39 25.05
C LYS A 193 -27.46 -39.99 23.67
N LEU A 194 -28.04 -41.17 23.40
CA LEU A 194 -28.06 -41.71 22.06
C LEU A 194 -29.06 -40.95 21.18
N LEU A 195 -28.61 -40.45 20.04
CA LEU A 195 -29.43 -39.75 19.07
C LEU A 195 -30.00 -40.66 18.00
N ILE A 196 -29.18 -41.55 17.50
CA ILE A 196 -29.56 -42.55 16.50
C ILE A 196 -28.56 -43.71 16.45
N GLU A 197 -29.03 -44.92 16.19
CA GLU A 197 -28.22 -46.05 15.78
C GLU A 197 -28.30 -46.18 14.25
N LEU A 198 -27.15 -46.15 13.60
CA LEU A 198 -27.02 -46.32 12.16
C LEU A 198 -26.50 -47.71 11.88
N THR A 199 -27.23 -48.46 11.10
CA THR A 199 -26.82 -49.80 10.63
C THR A 199 -26.70 -49.79 9.12
N SER A 200 -25.55 -50.21 8.60
CA SER A 200 -25.31 -50.30 7.16
C SER A 200 -24.78 -51.70 6.81
N THR A 201 -25.18 -52.18 5.63
CA THR A 201 -24.61 -53.40 5.02
C THR A 201 -23.23 -53.14 4.40
N TYR A 202 -22.85 -51.87 4.27
CA TYR A 202 -21.56 -51.45 3.76
C TYR A 202 -20.77 -50.72 4.83
N ARG A 203 -19.44 -50.79 4.73
CA ARG A 203 -18.56 -50.07 5.64
C ARG A 203 -18.79 -48.56 5.53
N MET A 204 -19.12 -47.93 6.64
CA MET A 204 -19.20 -46.50 6.75
C MET A 204 -17.81 -45.90 6.87
N GLN A 205 -17.41 -45.08 5.90
CA GLN A 205 -16.07 -44.54 5.83
C GLN A 205 -16.05 -43.07 6.28
N SER A 206 -15.00 -42.69 7.02
CA SER A 206 -14.70 -41.30 7.39
C SER A 206 -15.89 -40.54 8.01
N PRO A 207 -16.58 -41.12 9.04
CA PRO A 207 -17.67 -40.43 9.68
C PRO A 207 -17.14 -39.15 10.37
N LYS A 208 -17.83 -38.01 10.13
CA LYS A 208 -17.56 -36.74 10.74
C LYS A 208 -18.83 -36.04 11.23
N VAL A 209 -18.74 -35.44 12.40
CA VAL A 209 -19.84 -34.66 12.99
C VAL A 209 -19.45 -33.19 12.96
N TYR A 210 -20.46 -32.34 12.79
CA TYR A 210 -20.32 -30.90 12.77
C TYR A 210 -21.40 -30.27 13.65
N ALA A 211 -21.01 -29.61 14.73
CA ALA A 211 -21.92 -29.02 15.71
C ALA A 211 -22.22 -27.56 15.42
N PHE A 212 -23.46 -27.19 15.55
CA PHE A 212 -23.95 -25.82 15.41
C PHE A 212 -24.78 -25.43 16.63
N LYS A 213 -25.21 -24.17 16.72
CA LYS A 213 -25.93 -23.62 17.87
C LYS A 213 -27.15 -24.46 18.34
N ASN A 214 -27.95 -24.96 17.39
CA ASN A 214 -29.20 -25.67 17.70
C ASN A 214 -29.36 -26.99 16.86
N SER A 215 -28.28 -27.45 16.28
CA SER A 215 -28.28 -28.61 15.37
C SER A 215 -26.90 -29.22 15.27
N ALA A 216 -26.83 -30.43 14.76
CA ALA A 216 -25.59 -31.04 14.33
C ALA A 216 -25.79 -31.78 13.00
N LEU A 217 -24.76 -31.79 12.17
CA LEU A 217 -24.73 -32.59 10.95
C LEU A 217 -23.75 -33.75 11.12
N LEU A 218 -24.20 -34.94 10.68
CA LEU A 218 -23.34 -36.10 10.52
C LEU A 218 -23.13 -36.35 9.03
N ASN A 219 -21.92 -36.54 8.61
CA ASN A 219 -21.52 -37.02 7.30
C ASN A 219 -20.67 -38.27 7.39
N PHE A 220 -20.91 -39.22 6.54
CA PHE A 220 -20.05 -40.39 6.30
C PHE A 220 -20.17 -40.82 4.85
N LYS A 221 -19.17 -41.57 4.34
CA LYS A 221 -19.23 -42.16 3.01
C LYS A 221 -19.72 -43.61 3.10
N GLU A 222 -20.74 -43.91 2.27
CA GLU A 222 -21.25 -45.28 2.04
C GLU A 222 -21.13 -45.59 0.55
N GLN A 223 -20.42 -46.66 0.18
CA GLN A 223 -20.08 -46.95 -1.23
C GLN A 223 -19.43 -45.75 -1.95
N GLY A 224 -18.55 -45.03 -1.26
CA GLY A 224 -17.86 -43.83 -1.79
C GLY A 224 -18.68 -42.54 -1.81
N LYS A 225 -20.01 -42.61 -1.56
CA LYS A 225 -20.90 -41.45 -1.61
C LYS A 225 -21.23 -40.91 -0.23
N ASN A 226 -21.22 -39.58 -0.09
CA ASN A 226 -21.57 -38.93 1.15
C ASN A 226 -23.03 -39.13 1.53
N GLN A 227 -23.28 -39.44 2.80
CA GLN A 227 -24.61 -39.58 3.45
C GLN A 227 -24.70 -38.51 4.52
N LEU A 228 -25.75 -37.67 4.50
CA LEU A 228 -25.96 -36.58 5.42
C LEU A 228 -27.14 -36.82 6.35
N TYR A 229 -26.94 -36.62 7.65
CA TYR A 229 -27.98 -36.67 8.68
C TYR A 229 -27.95 -35.37 9.50
N LEU A 230 -29.12 -34.80 9.76
CA LEU A 230 -29.28 -33.57 10.54
C LEU A 230 -30.02 -33.88 11.84
N TYR A 231 -29.37 -33.57 12.96
CA TYR A 231 -30.05 -33.54 14.27
C TYR A 231 -30.51 -32.10 14.55
N ARG A 232 -31.78 -31.96 14.94
CA ARG A 232 -32.33 -30.67 15.40
C ARG A 232 -32.64 -30.75 16.90
N ALA A 233 -31.93 -29.96 17.68
CA ALA A 233 -32.06 -29.98 19.14
C ALA A 233 -33.46 -29.56 19.64
N GLN A 234 -34.13 -28.61 18.99
CA GLN A 234 -35.48 -28.18 19.34
C GLN A 234 -36.55 -29.28 19.15
N ALA A 235 -36.42 -30.06 18.10
CA ALA A 235 -37.36 -31.14 17.78
C ALA A 235 -36.95 -32.48 18.33
N ASP A 236 -35.71 -32.56 18.90
CA ASP A 236 -35.07 -33.79 19.36
C ASP A 236 -35.17 -34.95 18.35
N LYS A 237 -34.87 -34.61 17.08
CA LYS A 237 -35.05 -35.52 15.95
C LYS A 237 -33.87 -35.54 15.01
N VAL A 238 -33.47 -36.73 14.60
CA VAL A 238 -32.49 -36.90 13.51
C VAL A 238 -33.26 -37.16 12.20
N LEU A 239 -32.84 -36.47 11.15
CA LEU A 239 -33.39 -36.51 9.81
C LEU A 239 -32.32 -36.90 8.81
N LYS A 240 -32.57 -37.86 7.94
CA LYS A 240 -31.70 -38.13 6.78
C LYS A 240 -31.97 -37.03 5.73
N LEU A 241 -30.92 -36.31 5.32
CA LEU A 241 -31.01 -35.35 4.23
C LEU A 241 -30.70 -36.04 2.90
N LYS A 242 -31.36 -35.61 1.82
CA LYS A 242 -30.94 -35.96 0.46
C LYS A 242 -29.63 -35.26 0.14
N THR A 243 -28.55 -36.04 -0.04
CA THR A 243 -27.25 -35.48 -0.42
C THR A 243 -27.33 -34.89 -1.82
N PRO A 244 -26.94 -33.59 -2.01
CA PRO A 244 -26.87 -33.00 -3.33
C PRO A 244 -25.83 -33.69 -4.21
N LYS A 245 -26.08 -33.79 -5.52
CA LYS A 245 -25.17 -34.44 -6.47
C LYS A 245 -23.73 -33.89 -6.40
N ASN A 246 -23.61 -32.57 -6.23
CA ASN A 246 -22.30 -31.87 -6.14
C ASN A 246 -21.48 -32.30 -4.92
N LEU A 247 -22.12 -32.90 -3.91
CA LEU A 247 -21.44 -33.32 -2.69
C LEU A 247 -21.27 -34.86 -2.61
N GLU A 248 -21.84 -35.66 -3.53
CA GLU A 248 -21.84 -37.10 -3.41
C GLU A 248 -20.43 -37.70 -3.37
N ASP A 249 -19.54 -37.25 -4.26
CA ASP A 249 -18.24 -37.88 -4.49
C ASP A 249 -17.04 -37.09 -3.89
N VAL A 250 -17.26 -35.86 -3.41
CA VAL A 250 -16.19 -35.01 -2.86
C VAL A 250 -15.83 -35.41 -1.42
N THR A 251 -14.60 -35.12 -1.01
CA THR A 251 -14.23 -35.28 0.41
C THR A 251 -14.54 -33.98 1.14
N ILE A 252 -15.33 -34.06 2.20
CA ILE A 252 -15.70 -32.93 3.04
C ILE A 252 -14.68 -32.82 4.20
N TYR A 253 -13.98 -31.73 4.30
CA TYR A 253 -13.05 -31.43 5.38
C TYR A 253 -13.78 -30.86 6.59
N ASN A 254 -14.59 -29.83 6.37
CA ASN A 254 -15.37 -29.18 7.40
C ASN A 254 -16.74 -28.73 6.88
N ILE A 255 -17.71 -28.50 7.77
CA ILE A 255 -19.00 -27.88 7.48
C ILE A 255 -19.20 -26.76 8.51
N ILE A 256 -19.39 -25.54 8.04
CA ILE A 256 -19.64 -24.38 8.88
C ILE A 256 -21.00 -23.76 8.55
N LEU A 257 -21.59 -23.07 9.52
CA LEU A 257 -22.84 -22.35 9.33
C LEU A 257 -22.55 -20.85 9.38
N LEU A 258 -22.59 -20.18 8.23
CA LEU A 258 -22.38 -18.74 8.10
C LEU A 258 -23.61 -18.08 7.45
N ASN A 259 -24.11 -17.01 8.05
CA ASN A 259 -25.25 -16.24 7.53
C ASN A 259 -26.45 -17.13 7.13
N ASN A 260 -26.77 -18.13 7.97
CA ASN A 260 -27.86 -19.11 7.75
C ASN A 260 -27.69 -20.01 6.51
N HIS A 261 -26.45 -20.12 5.98
CA HIS A 261 -26.06 -21.04 4.91
C HIS A 261 -25.06 -22.05 5.42
N TYR A 262 -25.22 -23.31 4.97
CA TYR A 262 -24.22 -24.38 5.23
C TYR A 262 -23.12 -24.30 4.17
N TRP A 263 -21.91 -24.14 4.62
CA TRP A 263 -20.70 -24.07 3.81
C TRP A 263 -19.96 -25.38 3.95
N PHE A 264 -19.89 -26.16 2.89
CA PHE A 264 -19.17 -27.42 2.85
C PHE A 264 -17.79 -27.19 2.28
N LEU A 265 -16.77 -27.32 3.10
CA LEU A 265 -15.37 -27.13 2.76
C LEU A 265 -14.83 -28.47 2.27
N THR A 266 -14.36 -28.54 1.04
CA THR A 266 -14.11 -29.80 0.34
C THR A 266 -12.81 -29.78 -0.45
N THR A 267 -12.45 -30.95 -1.01
CA THR A 267 -11.36 -31.08 -2.00
C THR A 267 -11.61 -30.36 -3.31
N SER A 268 -12.82 -29.87 -3.54
CA SER A 268 -13.21 -29.13 -4.76
C SER A 268 -13.81 -27.77 -4.41
N GLY A 269 -13.18 -27.09 -3.44
CA GLY A 269 -13.61 -25.78 -2.98
C GLY A 269 -14.70 -25.80 -1.93
N VAL A 270 -15.47 -24.73 -1.90
CA VAL A 270 -16.52 -24.48 -0.93
C VAL A 270 -17.87 -24.53 -1.63
N PHE A 271 -18.74 -25.43 -1.20
CA PHE A 271 -20.11 -25.47 -1.67
C PHE A 271 -21.06 -24.85 -0.65
N ILE A 272 -21.86 -23.89 -1.07
CA ILE A 272 -22.78 -23.15 -0.21
C ILE A 272 -24.21 -23.58 -0.48
N PHE A 273 -24.89 -23.98 0.58
CA PHE A 273 -26.29 -24.43 0.51
C PHE A 273 -27.18 -23.70 1.52
N GLN A 274 -28.40 -23.51 1.15
CA GLN A 274 -29.46 -23.07 2.06
C GLN A 274 -30.38 -24.27 2.39
N LEU A 275 -30.62 -24.47 3.68
CA LEU A 275 -31.49 -25.55 4.12
C LEU A 275 -32.95 -25.06 4.19
N GLU A 276 -33.83 -25.56 3.31
CA GLU A 276 -35.25 -25.26 3.28
C GLU A 276 -36.05 -26.56 3.27
N LYS A 277 -37.04 -26.68 4.15
CA LYS A 277 -37.93 -27.85 4.25
C LYS A 277 -37.19 -29.20 4.21
N ASN A 278 -36.03 -29.28 4.93
CA ASN A 278 -35.15 -30.47 4.99
C ASN A 278 -34.41 -30.80 3.66
N LYS A 279 -34.32 -29.87 2.75
CA LYS A 279 -33.57 -30.00 1.49
C LYS A 279 -32.46 -28.95 1.44
N LEU A 280 -31.28 -29.39 1.05
CA LEU A 280 -30.14 -28.50 0.78
C LEU A 280 -30.28 -27.97 -0.66
N ASN A 281 -30.57 -26.68 -0.77
CA ASN A 281 -30.67 -25.98 -2.04
C ASN A 281 -29.32 -25.33 -2.34
N PHE A 282 -28.72 -25.69 -3.46
CA PHE A 282 -27.43 -25.17 -3.90
C PHE A 282 -27.55 -23.69 -4.20
N LYS A 283 -26.61 -22.91 -3.71
CA LYS A 283 -26.48 -21.47 -3.97
C LYS A 283 -25.31 -21.18 -4.89
N GLU A 284 -24.10 -21.59 -4.49
CA GLU A 284 -22.88 -21.33 -5.27
C GLU A 284 -21.73 -22.25 -4.85
N GLN A 285 -20.72 -22.31 -5.70
CA GLN A 285 -19.43 -22.95 -5.41
C GLN A 285 -18.31 -21.93 -5.55
N LEU A 286 -17.41 -21.88 -4.57
CA LEU A 286 -16.21 -21.02 -4.57
C LEU A 286 -14.97 -21.90 -4.63
N PHE A 287 -13.91 -21.41 -5.30
CA PHE A 287 -12.59 -22.07 -5.31
C PHE A 287 -12.63 -23.53 -5.78
N SER A 288 -13.29 -23.82 -6.88
CA SER A 288 -13.50 -25.19 -7.38
C SER A 288 -12.22 -26.00 -7.61
N SER A 289 -11.07 -25.32 -7.78
CA SER A 289 -9.75 -25.94 -7.97
C SER A 289 -8.97 -26.15 -6.66
N GLU A 290 -9.46 -25.66 -5.52
CA GLU A 290 -8.72 -25.61 -4.26
C GLU A 290 -9.25 -26.62 -3.24
N SER A 291 -8.34 -27.19 -2.43
CA SER A 291 -8.68 -28.04 -1.30
C SER A 291 -8.84 -27.21 -0.03
N VAL A 292 -10.04 -26.67 0.22
CA VAL A 292 -10.30 -25.71 1.31
C VAL A 292 -10.53 -26.46 2.63
N THR A 293 -9.72 -26.14 3.65
CA THR A 293 -9.74 -26.81 4.97
C THR A 293 -10.60 -26.09 5.98
N GLU A 294 -10.48 -24.75 6.09
CA GLU A 294 -11.20 -23.95 7.06
C GLU A 294 -11.56 -22.57 6.48
N VAL A 295 -12.60 -21.95 7.04
CA VAL A 295 -13.02 -20.58 6.71
C VAL A 295 -13.22 -19.77 7.99
N LEU A 296 -12.52 -18.65 8.09
CA LEU A 296 -12.70 -17.67 9.16
C LEU A 296 -13.31 -16.40 8.60
N VAL A 297 -14.24 -15.81 9.34
CA VAL A 297 -14.71 -14.44 9.13
C VAL A 297 -14.13 -13.57 10.23
N ASP A 298 -13.18 -12.68 9.87
CA ASP A 298 -12.51 -11.84 10.84
C ASP A 298 -13.40 -10.67 11.34
N PHE A 299 -12.89 -9.93 12.31
CA PHE A 299 -13.54 -8.77 12.91
C PHE A 299 -14.03 -7.74 11.87
N ASN A 300 -13.27 -7.52 10.80
CA ASN A 300 -13.60 -6.63 9.69
C ASN A 300 -14.43 -7.30 8.60
N LYS A 301 -14.97 -8.51 8.86
CA LYS A 301 -15.78 -9.29 7.91
C LYS A 301 -15.03 -9.70 6.65
N ASN A 302 -13.70 -9.81 6.70
CA ASN A 302 -12.95 -10.48 5.64
C ASN A 302 -13.09 -11.99 5.81
N TYR A 303 -13.18 -12.68 4.69
CA TYR A 303 -13.26 -14.12 4.63
C TYR A 303 -11.88 -14.69 4.34
N TRP A 304 -11.37 -15.48 5.25
CA TRP A 304 -10.08 -16.16 5.14
C TRP A 304 -10.34 -17.61 4.80
N PHE A 305 -9.65 -18.13 3.80
CA PHE A 305 -9.76 -19.52 3.35
C PHE A 305 -8.39 -20.15 3.44
N THR A 306 -8.25 -21.20 4.25
CA THR A 306 -7.04 -22.02 4.32
C THR A 306 -7.15 -23.18 3.36
N THR A 307 -6.01 -23.60 2.77
CA THR A 307 -5.95 -24.71 1.83
C THR A 307 -4.81 -25.67 2.17
N LEU A 308 -4.88 -26.89 1.63
CA LEU A 308 -3.83 -27.89 1.82
C LEU A 308 -2.63 -27.72 0.90
N ASP A 309 -2.78 -27.04 -0.21
CA ASP A 309 -1.80 -27.04 -1.30
C ASP A 309 -1.47 -25.64 -1.85
N ASN A 310 -2.25 -24.63 -1.51
CA ASN A 310 -2.12 -23.30 -2.09
C ASN A 310 -2.17 -22.14 -1.06
N GLY A 311 -1.88 -22.44 0.20
CA GLY A 311 -1.75 -21.45 1.26
C GLY A 311 -3.08 -20.86 1.72
N VAL A 312 -3.13 -19.53 1.83
CA VAL A 312 -4.28 -18.81 2.40
C VAL A 312 -4.76 -17.74 1.42
N PHE A 313 -6.08 -17.74 1.19
CA PHE A 313 -6.78 -16.71 0.41
C PHE A 313 -7.61 -15.83 1.32
N VAL A 314 -7.64 -14.54 1.02
CA VAL A 314 -8.49 -13.58 1.74
C VAL A 314 -9.38 -12.84 0.76
N SER A 315 -10.69 -12.87 1.00
CA SER A 315 -11.66 -12.07 0.29
C SER A 315 -12.24 -11.01 1.22
N SER A 316 -12.06 -9.75 0.86
CA SER A 316 -12.69 -8.67 1.61
C SER A 316 -14.19 -8.62 1.34
N ASN A 317 -14.65 -8.98 0.15
CA ASN A 317 -16.07 -8.94 -0.22
C ASN A 317 -16.42 -10.05 -1.20
N LEU A 318 -17.19 -11.04 -0.74
CA LEU A 318 -17.64 -12.17 -1.57
C LEU A 318 -18.63 -11.76 -2.67
N ASN A 319 -19.21 -10.55 -2.60
CA ASN A 319 -20.14 -10.09 -3.62
C ASN A 319 -19.43 -9.51 -4.84
N ILE A 320 -18.15 -9.22 -4.76
CA ILE A 320 -17.33 -8.78 -5.89
C ILE A 320 -16.82 -10.02 -6.61
N ARG A 321 -17.23 -10.20 -7.87
CA ARG A 321 -16.82 -11.35 -8.69
C ARG A 321 -15.78 -10.91 -9.70
N HIS A 322 -14.73 -11.69 -9.82
CA HIS A 322 -13.69 -11.51 -10.82
C HIS A 322 -13.86 -12.55 -11.93
N LEU A 323 -14.04 -12.07 -13.16
CA LEU A 323 -14.16 -12.93 -14.33
C LEU A 323 -13.04 -12.61 -15.32
N ASN A 324 -12.32 -13.64 -15.72
CA ASN A 324 -11.31 -13.57 -16.76
C ASN A 324 -11.91 -13.88 -18.13
N LEU A 325 -11.32 -13.32 -19.19
CA LEU A 325 -11.65 -13.79 -20.54
C LEU A 325 -11.05 -15.20 -20.72
N GLU A 326 -11.81 -16.09 -21.37
CA GLU A 326 -11.35 -17.45 -21.71
C GLU A 326 -10.05 -17.45 -22.53
N ASN A 327 -9.91 -16.49 -23.44
CA ASN A 327 -8.70 -16.33 -24.23
C ASN A 327 -7.85 -15.18 -23.68
N THR A 328 -6.73 -15.51 -23.06
CA THR A 328 -5.77 -14.55 -22.47
C THR A 328 -5.10 -13.61 -23.47
N LYS A 329 -5.17 -13.90 -24.78
CA LYS A 329 -4.66 -13.03 -25.83
C LYS A 329 -5.63 -11.90 -26.20
N ASP A 330 -6.93 -12.09 -25.92
CA ASP A 330 -7.93 -11.05 -26.17
C ASP A 330 -7.89 -10.01 -25.05
N LYS A 331 -7.97 -8.74 -25.42
CA LYS A 331 -8.07 -7.61 -24.48
C LYS A 331 -9.39 -6.91 -24.66
N ILE A 332 -10.08 -6.62 -23.58
CA ILE A 332 -11.29 -5.82 -23.58
C ILE A 332 -10.91 -4.38 -23.91
N THR A 333 -11.47 -3.83 -24.96
CA THR A 333 -11.19 -2.48 -25.45
C THR A 333 -12.41 -1.56 -25.34
N ALA A 334 -13.62 -2.13 -25.43
CA ALA A 334 -14.86 -1.40 -25.32
C ALA A 334 -15.92 -2.20 -24.56
N ALA A 335 -16.89 -1.49 -23.97
CA ALA A 335 -18.02 -2.10 -23.30
C ALA A 335 -19.23 -1.17 -23.31
N CYS A 336 -20.44 -1.74 -23.37
CA CYS A 336 -21.67 -1.02 -23.16
C CYS A 336 -22.70 -1.85 -22.39
N ALA A 337 -23.52 -1.18 -21.59
CA ALA A 337 -24.72 -1.78 -21.02
C ALA A 337 -25.77 -1.97 -22.14
N LEU A 338 -26.49 -3.07 -22.09
CA LEU A 338 -27.64 -3.35 -22.97
C LEU A 338 -28.93 -3.16 -22.18
N ASN A 339 -29.64 -4.23 -21.91
CA ASN A 339 -30.90 -4.20 -21.17
C ASN A 339 -30.71 -4.81 -19.79
N LYS A 340 -31.35 -4.22 -18.74
CA LYS A 340 -31.31 -4.71 -17.36
C LYS A 340 -29.90 -5.10 -16.91
N ASN A 341 -29.65 -6.40 -16.80
CA ASN A 341 -28.35 -6.95 -16.35
C ASN A 341 -27.57 -7.62 -17.50
N GLN A 342 -27.82 -7.18 -18.73
CA GLN A 342 -27.07 -7.63 -19.91
C GLN A 342 -26.06 -6.55 -20.34
N PHE A 343 -24.91 -7.00 -20.79
CA PHE A 343 -23.85 -6.10 -21.29
C PHE A 343 -23.03 -6.75 -22.42
N LEU A 344 -22.38 -5.92 -23.14
CA LEU A 344 -21.55 -6.29 -24.28
C LEU A 344 -20.13 -5.84 -24.07
N LEU A 345 -19.18 -6.76 -24.30
CA LEU A 345 -17.75 -6.47 -24.34
C LEU A 345 -17.23 -6.59 -25.76
N GLY A 346 -16.43 -5.63 -26.18
CA GLY A 346 -15.67 -5.62 -27.42
C GLY A 346 -14.18 -5.82 -27.17
N THR A 347 -13.52 -6.59 -28.04
CA THR A 347 -12.12 -6.94 -27.88
C THR A 347 -11.23 -6.35 -28.95
N ASN A 348 -9.91 -6.41 -28.69
CA ASN A 348 -8.88 -6.03 -29.67
C ASN A 348 -8.80 -6.96 -30.89
N SER A 349 -9.40 -8.15 -30.83
CA SER A 349 -9.45 -9.12 -31.93
C SER A 349 -10.74 -9.05 -32.76
N GLY A 350 -11.62 -8.08 -32.50
CA GLY A 350 -12.90 -7.92 -33.18
C GLY A 350 -14.00 -8.87 -32.69
N LYS A 351 -13.85 -9.48 -31.52
CA LYS A 351 -14.91 -10.28 -30.90
C LYS A 351 -15.83 -9.42 -30.07
N LEU A 352 -17.09 -9.76 -30.12
CA LEU A 352 -18.18 -9.18 -29.36
C LEU A 352 -18.76 -10.26 -28.46
N LEU A 353 -18.65 -10.08 -27.13
CA LEU A 353 -19.08 -11.03 -26.11
C LEU A 353 -20.30 -10.48 -25.39
N PHE A 354 -21.46 -11.13 -25.62
CA PHE A 354 -22.72 -10.76 -24.99
C PHE A 354 -22.91 -11.53 -23.70
N TYR A 355 -23.01 -10.80 -22.60
CA TYR A 355 -23.19 -11.36 -21.25
C TYR A 355 -24.62 -11.18 -20.75
N SER A 356 -25.15 -12.26 -20.13
CA SER A 356 -26.38 -12.26 -19.34
C SER A 356 -26.22 -13.24 -18.18
N ASN A 357 -26.70 -12.89 -17.00
CA ASN A 357 -26.60 -13.74 -15.81
C ASN A 357 -25.19 -14.26 -15.55
N ASN A 358 -24.18 -13.40 -15.74
CA ASN A 358 -22.76 -13.68 -15.54
C ASN A 358 -22.14 -14.71 -16.51
N GLN A 359 -22.81 -15.04 -17.60
CA GLN A 359 -22.31 -15.98 -18.62
C GLN A 359 -22.38 -15.34 -20.00
N VAL A 360 -21.45 -15.75 -20.86
CA VAL A 360 -21.51 -15.41 -22.29
C VAL A 360 -22.61 -16.23 -22.93
N PHE A 361 -23.68 -15.58 -23.39
CA PHE A 361 -24.76 -16.28 -24.09
C PHE A 361 -24.62 -16.20 -25.61
N LYS A 362 -23.83 -15.26 -26.12
CA LYS A 362 -23.57 -15.09 -27.56
C LYS A 362 -22.19 -14.48 -27.79
N THR A 363 -21.51 -15.02 -28.76
CA THR A 363 -20.26 -14.45 -29.28
C THR A 363 -20.45 -14.16 -30.78
N LEU A 364 -20.10 -12.93 -31.19
CA LEU A 364 -20.02 -12.57 -32.60
C LEU A 364 -18.58 -12.17 -32.91
N LYS A 365 -18.10 -12.51 -34.09
CA LYS A 365 -16.81 -12.08 -34.59
C LYS A 365 -17.03 -11.19 -35.83
N LEU A 366 -16.54 -9.97 -35.76
CA LEU A 366 -16.58 -9.05 -36.87
C LEU A 366 -15.59 -9.47 -37.99
N PRO A 367 -15.85 -9.08 -39.23
CA PRO A 367 -14.91 -9.32 -40.35
C PRO A 367 -13.53 -8.69 -40.03
N GLY A 368 -12.46 -9.47 -40.22
CA GLY A 368 -11.10 -9.05 -39.87
C GLY A 368 -10.81 -9.08 -38.39
N SER A 369 -9.54 -8.97 -37.97
CA SER A 369 -9.13 -8.88 -36.57
C SER A 369 -8.84 -7.40 -36.23
N LYS A 370 -9.88 -6.63 -35.96
CA LYS A 370 -9.80 -5.18 -35.78
C LYS A 370 -10.19 -4.77 -34.37
N ILE A 371 -9.54 -3.75 -33.84
CA ILE A 371 -9.76 -3.28 -32.45
C ILE A 371 -11.10 -2.56 -32.38
N ILE A 372 -12.00 -3.06 -31.54
CA ILE A 372 -13.25 -2.39 -31.23
C ILE A 372 -12.94 -1.20 -30.34
N GLY A 373 -13.16 0.02 -30.84
CA GLY A 373 -12.81 1.26 -30.13
C GLY A 373 -13.89 1.74 -29.18
N ASN A 374 -15.16 1.65 -29.61
CA ASN A 374 -16.32 2.08 -28.83
C ASN A 374 -17.55 1.24 -29.17
N LEU A 375 -18.47 1.15 -28.22
CA LEU A 375 -19.75 0.46 -28.31
C LEU A 375 -20.86 1.39 -27.81
N PHE A 376 -21.95 1.51 -28.55
CA PHE A 376 -23.10 2.29 -28.14
C PHE A 376 -24.37 1.50 -28.37
N PHE A 377 -25.19 1.35 -27.36
CA PHE A 377 -26.49 0.72 -27.45
C PHE A 377 -27.60 1.77 -27.56
N ASP A 378 -28.31 1.74 -28.66
CA ASP A 378 -29.54 2.55 -28.86
C ASP A 378 -30.76 1.73 -28.51
N ALA A 379 -31.31 1.97 -27.32
CA ALA A 379 -32.47 1.26 -26.82
C ALA A 379 -33.75 1.52 -27.66
N SER A 380 -33.85 2.69 -28.32
CA SER A 380 -35.03 3.06 -29.15
C SER A 380 -35.15 2.17 -30.38
N TYR A 381 -34.02 1.77 -30.95
CA TYR A 381 -33.96 0.92 -32.14
C TYR A 381 -33.54 -0.52 -31.83
N ASN A 382 -33.23 -0.80 -30.56
CA ASN A 382 -32.65 -2.08 -30.13
C ASN A 382 -31.41 -2.50 -30.92
N GLN A 383 -30.58 -1.52 -31.24
CA GLN A 383 -29.35 -1.72 -32.03
C GLN A 383 -28.09 -1.32 -31.27
N VAL A 384 -26.99 -1.99 -31.59
CA VAL A 384 -25.66 -1.64 -31.08
C VAL A 384 -24.83 -1.09 -32.23
N ILE A 385 -24.29 0.11 -32.08
CA ILE A 385 -23.30 0.68 -32.96
C ILE A 385 -21.91 0.21 -32.46
N VAL A 386 -21.11 -0.34 -33.36
CA VAL A 386 -19.76 -0.81 -33.12
C VAL A 386 -18.78 0.06 -33.90
N SER A 387 -18.00 0.85 -33.20
CA SER A 387 -16.97 1.68 -33.78
C SER A 387 -15.63 0.97 -33.73
N ILE A 388 -14.96 0.87 -34.87
CA ILE A 388 -13.63 0.28 -35.00
C ILE A 388 -12.57 1.39 -34.94
N ASN A 389 -11.39 1.10 -34.39
CA ASN A 389 -10.25 2.03 -34.39
C ASN A 389 -9.56 2.12 -35.76
N ALA A 390 -10.30 1.87 -36.85
CA ALA A 390 -9.97 2.00 -38.23
C ALA A 390 -11.14 2.63 -38.96
N SER A 391 -11.05 2.77 -40.27
CA SER A 391 -12.12 3.40 -41.10
C SER A 391 -13.32 2.46 -41.32
N GLU A 392 -13.87 1.88 -40.26
CA GLU A 392 -15.03 0.97 -40.37
C GLU A 392 -15.93 1.09 -39.16
N SER A 393 -17.21 0.79 -39.34
CA SER A 393 -18.19 0.67 -38.28
C SER A 393 -19.29 -0.32 -38.66
N TYR A 394 -19.93 -0.87 -37.67
CA TYR A 394 -20.99 -1.84 -37.82
C TYR A 394 -22.20 -1.49 -36.96
N SER A 395 -23.38 -1.87 -37.37
CA SER A 395 -24.57 -1.91 -36.49
C SER A 395 -25.04 -3.35 -36.33
N ILE A 396 -25.57 -3.66 -35.11
CA ILE A 396 -26.06 -4.99 -34.77
C ILE A 396 -27.50 -4.88 -34.28
N ASP A 397 -28.41 -5.53 -34.94
CA ASP A 397 -29.77 -5.71 -34.44
C ASP A 397 -29.81 -6.79 -33.37
N LEU A 398 -30.18 -6.45 -32.13
CA LEU A 398 -30.20 -7.37 -31.01
C LEU A 398 -31.33 -8.38 -31.04
N LYS A 399 -32.34 -8.27 -31.92
CA LYS A 399 -33.39 -9.29 -32.10
C LYS A 399 -32.88 -10.44 -32.92
N THR A 400 -32.21 -10.13 -34.01
CA THR A 400 -31.72 -11.10 -35.02
C THR A 400 -30.26 -11.43 -34.90
N PHE A 401 -29.47 -10.60 -34.21
CA PHE A 401 -28.00 -10.61 -34.14
C PHE A 401 -27.35 -10.47 -35.54
N THR A 402 -28.06 -9.84 -36.50
CA THR A 402 -27.50 -9.52 -37.81
C THR A 402 -26.55 -8.33 -37.69
N VAL A 403 -25.40 -8.48 -38.32
CA VAL A 403 -24.36 -7.44 -38.40
C VAL A 403 -24.51 -6.74 -39.76
N LYS A 404 -24.71 -5.43 -39.73
CA LYS A 404 -24.75 -4.57 -40.92
C LYS A 404 -23.48 -3.76 -40.95
N ASP A 405 -22.83 -3.67 -42.09
CA ASP A 405 -21.72 -2.78 -42.33
C ASP A 405 -22.22 -1.35 -42.54
N GLU A 406 -21.75 -0.43 -41.72
CA GLU A 406 -22.10 1.01 -41.79
C GLU A 406 -20.92 1.81 -42.39
N GLU A 407 -19.97 1.10 -43.06
CA GLU A 407 -18.79 1.70 -43.65
C GLU A 407 -18.05 2.60 -42.64
N ASN A 408 -17.75 3.86 -43.02
CA ASN A 408 -17.01 4.82 -42.18
C ASN A 408 -17.91 5.62 -41.23
N LYS A 409 -19.23 5.43 -41.28
CA LYS A 409 -20.22 6.33 -40.65
C LYS A 409 -19.97 6.62 -39.18
N TYR A 410 -19.62 5.59 -38.40
CA TYR A 410 -19.36 5.71 -36.96
C TYR A 410 -17.94 5.30 -36.56
N SER A 411 -17.00 5.39 -37.52
CA SER A 411 -15.62 4.95 -37.31
C SER A 411 -14.88 5.85 -36.29
N VAL A 412 -13.98 5.24 -35.50
CA VAL A 412 -13.09 5.94 -34.54
C VAL A 412 -13.82 6.82 -33.52
N ALA A 413 -15.03 6.41 -33.15
CA ALA A 413 -15.82 7.13 -32.17
C ALA A 413 -15.14 7.26 -30.80
N LYS A 414 -15.22 8.44 -30.22
CA LYS A 414 -14.85 8.72 -28.83
C LYS A 414 -16.05 8.65 -27.91
N THR A 415 -17.17 9.16 -28.37
CA THR A 415 -18.41 9.21 -27.59
C THR A 415 -19.63 9.21 -28.51
N PHE A 416 -20.72 8.71 -27.97
CA PHE A 416 -22.05 8.85 -28.52
C PHE A 416 -22.95 9.43 -27.45
N SER A 417 -23.93 10.26 -27.85
CA SER A 417 -24.98 10.74 -26.94
C SER A 417 -26.32 10.79 -27.67
N LYS A 418 -27.30 10.10 -27.13
CA LYS A 418 -28.67 10.15 -27.67
C LYS A 418 -29.27 11.51 -27.36
N ILE A 419 -29.61 12.29 -28.36
CA ILE A 419 -30.22 13.60 -28.20
C ILE A 419 -31.72 13.42 -27.98
N ASN A 420 -32.38 12.74 -28.89
CA ASN A 420 -33.79 12.35 -28.85
C ASN A 420 -33.97 11.04 -29.66
N ASN A 421 -35.22 10.62 -29.92
CA ASN A 421 -35.48 9.39 -30.66
C ASN A 421 -34.96 9.43 -32.10
N GLU A 422 -34.85 10.59 -32.71
CA GLU A 422 -34.46 10.77 -34.11
C GLU A 422 -32.97 11.19 -34.28
N ASN A 423 -32.36 11.80 -33.26
CA ASN A 423 -31.06 12.42 -33.38
C ASN A 423 -30.02 11.74 -32.46
N LEU A 424 -28.86 11.39 -33.06
CA LEU A 424 -27.72 10.82 -32.38
C LEU A 424 -26.49 11.72 -32.57
N PHE A 425 -25.91 12.14 -31.48
CA PHE A 425 -24.58 12.79 -31.49
C PHE A 425 -23.48 11.76 -31.56
N TYR A 426 -22.54 11.99 -32.45
CA TYR A 426 -21.31 11.23 -32.62
C TYR A 426 -20.12 12.18 -32.52
N GLY A 427 -19.18 11.83 -31.65
CA GLY A 427 -17.93 12.55 -31.49
C GLY A 427 -16.72 11.68 -31.80
N SER A 428 -15.86 12.15 -32.72
CA SER A 428 -14.64 11.46 -33.16
C SER A 428 -13.37 12.21 -32.76
N TYR A 429 -12.22 11.72 -33.27
CA TYR A 429 -10.94 12.42 -33.12
C TYR A 429 -10.79 13.64 -34.04
N LYS A 430 -11.67 13.80 -35.02
CA LYS A 430 -11.67 14.87 -36.00
C LYS A 430 -12.79 15.87 -35.79
N GLU A 431 -13.99 15.37 -35.53
CA GLU A 431 -15.23 16.15 -35.69
C GLU A 431 -16.33 15.69 -34.75
N ALA A 432 -17.28 16.56 -34.56
CA ALA A 432 -18.51 16.38 -33.82
C ALA A 432 -19.69 16.47 -34.78
N ILE A 433 -20.45 15.39 -34.91
CA ILE A 433 -21.55 15.24 -35.91
C ILE A 433 -22.83 14.88 -35.18
N ILE A 434 -23.95 15.40 -35.73
CA ILE A 434 -25.31 14.97 -35.40
C ILE A 434 -25.87 14.22 -36.59
N TYR A 435 -26.26 12.97 -36.36
CA TYR A 435 -27.01 12.16 -37.32
C TYR A 435 -28.48 12.29 -37.07
N ASN A 436 -29.25 12.67 -38.11
CA ASN A 436 -30.71 12.65 -38.12
C ASN A 436 -31.16 11.31 -38.63
N GLN A 437 -32.03 10.60 -37.87
CA GLN A 437 -32.46 9.23 -38.17
C GLN A 437 -31.29 8.27 -38.53
N PRO A 438 -30.41 8.00 -37.57
CA PRO A 438 -29.08 7.42 -37.79
C PRO A 438 -29.08 6.07 -38.50
N TYR A 439 -30.21 5.33 -38.48
CA TYR A 439 -30.29 3.99 -39.07
C TYR A 439 -31.01 3.95 -40.44
N THR A 440 -31.71 5.03 -40.82
CA THR A 440 -32.54 5.08 -42.03
C THR A 440 -32.17 6.21 -42.99
N SER A 441 -31.39 7.17 -42.55
CA SER A 441 -30.96 8.34 -43.32
C SER A 441 -29.47 8.61 -43.13
N ASP A 442 -28.85 9.18 -44.18
CA ASP A 442 -27.44 9.66 -44.11
C ASP A 442 -27.39 11.18 -43.90
N SER A 443 -28.50 11.79 -43.47
CA SER A 443 -28.54 13.21 -43.13
C SER A 443 -27.69 13.49 -41.91
N THR A 444 -26.63 14.28 -42.09
CA THR A 444 -25.66 14.62 -41.02
C THR A 444 -25.46 16.12 -40.94
N GLN A 445 -25.13 16.57 -39.74
CA GLN A 445 -24.70 17.96 -39.51
C GLN A 445 -23.40 17.97 -38.67
N ILE A 446 -22.34 18.49 -39.27
CA ILE A 446 -21.08 18.75 -38.53
C ILE A 446 -21.32 20.02 -37.71
N ILE A 447 -21.20 19.89 -36.38
CA ILE A 447 -21.34 21.05 -35.46
C ILE A 447 -19.99 21.69 -35.10
N ARG A 448 -18.91 20.91 -35.21
CA ARG A 448 -17.56 21.41 -35.02
C ARG A 448 -16.51 20.43 -35.53
N GLU A 449 -15.46 20.95 -36.22
CA GLU A 449 -14.27 20.22 -36.61
C GLU A 449 -13.21 20.32 -35.50
N SER A 450 -13.28 19.46 -34.52
CA SER A 450 -12.30 19.35 -33.42
C SER A 450 -12.41 17.99 -32.76
N ARG A 451 -11.33 17.54 -32.16
CA ARG A 451 -11.30 16.27 -31.43
C ARG A 451 -12.19 16.30 -30.20
N VAL A 452 -13.13 15.39 -30.17
CA VAL A 452 -14.05 15.20 -29.05
C VAL A 452 -13.42 14.28 -28.00
N LYS A 453 -13.63 14.56 -26.71
CA LYS A 453 -13.28 13.68 -25.60
C LYS A 453 -14.49 12.92 -25.07
N THR A 454 -15.54 13.65 -24.72
CA THR A 454 -16.77 13.10 -24.12
C THR A 454 -17.94 14.03 -24.36
N SER A 455 -19.16 13.51 -24.22
CA SER A 455 -20.40 14.30 -24.37
C SER A 455 -21.51 13.79 -23.46
N GLU A 456 -22.47 14.66 -23.15
CA GLU A 456 -23.68 14.34 -22.42
C GLU A 456 -24.82 15.27 -22.84
N VAL A 457 -26.05 14.79 -22.78
CA VAL A 457 -27.26 15.56 -23.14
C VAL A 457 -28.12 15.77 -21.89
N LEU A 458 -28.48 17.03 -21.64
CA LEU A 458 -29.40 17.41 -20.57
C LEU A 458 -30.34 18.55 -21.03
N ASN A 459 -31.63 18.39 -20.89
CA ASN A 459 -32.66 19.43 -21.15
C ASN A 459 -32.45 20.16 -22.49
N ASN A 460 -32.42 19.40 -23.58
CA ASN A 460 -32.19 19.91 -24.94
C ASN A 460 -30.86 20.68 -25.14
N LYS A 461 -29.90 20.49 -24.25
CA LYS A 461 -28.57 21.00 -24.39
C LYS A 461 -27.56 19.86 -24.49
N LEU A 462 -26.70 19.96 -25.48
CA LEU A 462 -25.63 19.00 -25.69
C LEU A 462 -24.32 19.61 -25.14
N PHE A 463 -23.74 18.96 -24.17
CA PHE A 463 -22.45 19.31 -23.60
C PHE A 463 -21.37 18.44 -24.22
N VAL A 464 -20.36 19.07 -24.83
CA VAL A 464 -19.26 18.38 -25.51
C VAL A 464 -17.93 18.91 -25.00
N SER A 465 -17.10 18.02 -24.52
CA SER A 465 -15.70 18.32 -24.22
C SER A 465 -14.84 18.06 -25.43
N PHE A 466 -14.15 19.09 -25.90
CA PHE A 466 -13.11 19.03 -26.92
C PHE A 466 -11.72 19.10 -26.27
N ILE A 467 -10.69 18.98 -27.08
CA ILE A 467 -9.30 19.14 -26.61
C ILE A 467 -8.98 20.55 -26.14
N ASP A 468 -9.71 21.53 -26.56
CA ASP A 468 -9.52 22.96 -26.33
C ASP A 468 -10.55 23.58 -25.34
N GLY A 469 -11.52 22.80 -24.85
CA GLY A 469 -12.47 23.28 -23.86
C GLY A 469 -13.79 22.53 -23.81
N LEU A 470 -14.69 22.98 -22.94
CA LEU A 470 -16.04 22.48 -22.78
C LEU A 470 -17.03 23.43 -23.44
N TYR A 471 -17.89 22.89 -24.29
CA TYR A 471 -18.92 23.67 -25.02
C TYR A 471 -20.31 23.12 -24.74
N GLN A 472 -21.24 24.03 -24.62
CA GLN A 472 -22.67 23.73 -24.56
C GLN A 472 -23.32 24.15 -25.90
N PHE A 473 -24.00 23.23 -26.55
CA PHE A 473 -24.73 23.46 -27.78
C PHE A 473 -26.24 23.39 -27.47
N ASP A 474 -27.00 24.31 -28.04
CA ASP A 474 -28.45 24.18 -28.12
C ASP A 474 -28.79 23.18 -29.23
N VAL A 475 -29.62 22.17 -28.93
CA VAL A 475 -29.87 21.06 -29.85
C VAL A 475 -30.66 21.50 -31.10
N ASN A 476 -31.43 22.57 -31.00
CA ASN A 476 -32.30 23.03 -32.10
C ASN A 476 -31.60 24.06 -33.01
N SER A 477 -30.88 24.98 -32.41
CA SER A 477 -30.20 26.07 -33.13
C SER A 477 -28.74 25.83 -33.43
N PHE A 478 -28.16 24.83 -32.78
CA PHE A 478 -26.72 24.51 -32.78
C PHE A 478 -25.82 25.69 -32.33
N TYR A 479 -26.42 26.71 -31.75
CA TYR A 479 -25.62 27.78 -31.12
C TYR A 479 -24.77 27.21 -29.99
N SER A 480 -23.50 27.51 -30.04
CA SER A 480 -22.53 27.02 -29.05
C SER A 480 -22.08 28.12 -28.11
N LYS A 481 -21.93 27.76 -26.84
CA LYS A 481 -21.32 28.60 -25.82
C LYS A 481 -20.22 27.83 -25.10
N GLU A 482 -19.01 28.41 -25.03
CA GLU A 482 -17.93 27.84 -24.24
C GLU A 482 -18.22 28.05 -22.73
N ILE A 483 -18.00 27.00 -21.97
CA ILE A 483 -18.06 27.03 -20.50
C ILE A 483 -16.65 27.19 -19.96
N LYS A 484 -16.40 28.27 -19.25
CA LYS A 484 -15.10 28.66 -18.72
C LYS A 484 -15.08 28.64 -17.20
N LEU A 485 -13.92 28.38 -16.64
CA LEU A 485 -13.61 28.54 -15.22
C LEU A 485 -12.71 29.77 -15.06
N GLU A 486 -13.18 30.81 -14.36
CA GLU A 486 -12.40 32.06 -14.12
C GLU A 486 -11.82 32.66 -15.42
N ASN A 487 -12.59 32.63 -16.51
CA ASN A 487 -12.22 33.03 -17.88
C ASN A 487 -11.24 32.12 -18.63
N GLU A 488 -10.81 31.00 -18.04
CA GLU A 488 -9.99 30.02 -18.71
C GLU A 488 -10.80 28.83 -19.23
N SER A 489 -10.35 28.21 -20.31
CA SER A 489 -10.97 27.02 -20.90
C SER A 489 -10.78 25.81 -19.97
N ILE A 490 -11.88 25.11 -19.68
CA ILE A 490 -11.84 23.93 -18.81
C ILE A 490 -11.73 22.63 -19.63
N LEU A 491 -10.70 21.84 -19.31
CA LEU A 491 -10.44 20.56 -19.96
C LEU A 491 -11.13 19.43 -19.17
N VAL A 492 -12.14 18.82 -19.76
CA VAL A 492 -12.97 17.80 -19.14
C VAL A 492 -12.70 16.43 -19.74
N ASN A 493 -12.43 15.44 -18.87
CA ASN A 493 -12.19 14.05 -19.28
C ASN A 493 -13.47 13.20 -19.29
N SER A 494 -14.39 13.47 -18.39
CA SER A 494 -15.64 12.73 -18.29
C SER A 494 -16.78 13.64 -17.88
N ILE A 495 -17.94 13.43 -18.50
CA ILE A 495 -19.17 14.17 -18.24
C ILE A 495 -20.27 13.16 -17.91
N THR A 496 -21.10 13.48 -16.96
CA THR A 496 -22.35 12.74 -16.70
C THR A 496 -23.41 13.66 -16.14
N LYS A 497 -24.66 13.26 -16.26
CA LYS A 497 -25.80 13.98 -15.68
C LYS A 497 -26.34 13.24 -14.47
N ILE A 498 -26.77 13.99 -13.47
CA ILE A 498 -27.56 13.46 -12.37
C ILE A 498 -28.62 14.47 -12.00
N ASN A 499 -29.89 14.01 -11.94
CA ASN A 499 -31.03 14.89 -11.83
C ASN A 499 -31.01 15.97 -12.94
N ASN A 500 -30.93 17.23 -12.60
CA ASN A 500 -30.92 18.38 -13.51
C ASN A 500 -29.56 19.10 -13.52
N GLU A 501 -28.48 18.39 -13.24
CA GLU A 501 -27.12 18.92 -13.12
C GLU A 501 -26.15 18.14 -14.00
N ILE A 502 -25.16 18.83 -14.54
CA ILE A 502 -24.03 18.20 -15.26
C ILE A 502 -22.82 18.12 -14.31
N TRP A 503 -22.29 16.94 -14.16
CA TRP A 503 -21.10 16.69 -13.37
C TRP A 503 -19.90 16.43 -14.27
N LEU A 504 -18.77 17.04 -13.94
CA LEU A 504 -17.59 17.15 -14.78
C LEU A 504 -16.36 16.68 -14.01
N ALA A 505 -15.63 15.73 -14.58
CA ALA A 505 -14.27 15.39 -14.16
C ALA A 505 -13.28 16.15 -15.04
N THR A 506 -12.49 17.01 -14.46
CA THR A 506 -11.49 17.81 -15.18
C THR A 506 -10.12 17.13 -15.14
N GLN A 507 -9.25 17.53 -16.05
CA GLN A 507 -7.92 16.92 -16.16
C GLN A 507 -7.02 17.30 -14.97
N HIS A 508 -7.13 18.52 -14.45
CA HIS A 508 -6.23 19.07 -13.41
C HIS A 508 -6.97 19.66 -12.21
N ASN A 509 -8.21 20.06 -12.38
CA ASN A 509 -8.96 20.83 -11.39
C ASN A 509 -9.98 20.03 -10.57
N GLY A 510 -10.01 18.68 -10.73
CA GLY A 510 -10.87 17.79 -9.94
C GLY A 510 -12.33 17.75 -10.39
N LEU A 511 -13.27 17.70 -9.44
CA LEU A 511 -14.70 17.49 -9.68
C LEU A 511 -15.45 18.82 -9.65
N TYR A 512 -16.31 19.04 -10.65
CA TYR A 512 -17.19 20.20 -10.76
C TYR A 512 -18.62 19.79 -11.04
N CYS A 513 -19.56 20.61 -10.62
CA CYS A 513 -20.97 20.54 -10.97
C CYS A 513 -21.37 21.81 -11.74
N PHE A 514 -21.94 21.65 -12.93
CA PHE A 514 -22.53 22.74 -13.70
C PHE A 514 -24.02 22.76 -13.47
N LYS A 515 -24.48 23.82 -12.84
CA LYS A 515 -25.86 24.06 -12.45
C LYS A 515 -26.18 25.55 -12.63
N ASP A 516 -27.40 25.87 -13.10
CA ASP A 516 -27.87 27.24 -13.25
C ASP A 516 -26.87 28.16 -14.00
N ASN A 517 -26.24 27.63 -15.05
CA ASN A 517 -25.19 28.27 -15.85
C ASN A 517 -23.90 28.65 -15.09
N GLN A 518 -23.65 28.04 -13.93
CA GLN A 518 -22.44 28.26 -13.13
C GLN A 518 -21.68 26.95 -12.88
N LEU A 519 -20.37 27.05 -12.88
CA LEU A 519 -19.49 25.97 -12.45
C LEU A 519 -19.24 26.06 -10.95
N ILE A 520 -19.62 25.01 -10.22
CA ILE A 520 -19.46 24.92 -8.77
C ILE A 520 -18.38 23.88 -8.49
N SER A 521 -17.31 24.27 -7.82
CA SER A 521 -16.26 23.35 -7.40
C SER A 521 -16.80 22.35 -6.38
N LYS A 522 -16.45 21.09 -6.55
CA LYS A 522 -16.79 19.96 -5.66
C LYS A 522 -15.55 19.19 -5.22
N GLN A 523 -14.40 19.86 -5.21
CA GLN A 523 -13.10 19.27 -4.86
C GLN A 523 -13.05 18.70 -3.43
N ASN A 524 -13.86 19.25 -2.50
CA ASN A 524 -13.91 18.78 -1.11
C ASN A 524 -14.62 17.44 -0.93
N ILE A 525 -15.24 16.88 -1.98
CA ILE A 525 -15.93 15.58 -1.91
C ILE A 525 -14.93 14.44 -1.89
N LEU A 526 -13.91 14.51 -2.74
CA LEU A 526 -12.88 13.48 -2.85
C LEU A 526 -11.64 13.86 -2.02
N PRO A 527 -10.83 12.90 -1.59
CA PRO A 527 -9.52 13.18 -1.01
C PRO A 527 -8.64 14.04 -1.94
N LYS A 528 -7.73 14.82 -1.36
CA LYS A 528 -6.83 15.68 -2.15
C LYS A 528 -5.90 14.84 -3.04
N GLN A 529 -5.60 15.36 -4.24
CA GLN A 529 -4.64 14.80 -5.21
C GLN A 529 -5.09 13.51 -5.92
N ILE A 530 -6.36 13.16 -5.93
CA ILE A 530 -6.89 12.00 -6.67
C ILE A 530 -7.21 12.41 -8.12
N GLN A 531 -6.73 11.60 -9.07
CA GLN A 531 -7.07 11.74 -10.48
C GLN A 531 -8.37 10.97 -10.80
N ILE A 532 -9.35 11.67 -11.38
CA ILE A 532 -10.60 11.06 -11.79
C ILE A 532 -10.48 10.54 -13.23
N ASN A 533 -10.72 9.24 -13.43
CA ASN A 533 -10.68 8.61 -14.74
C ASN A 533 -12.03 8.73 -15.45
N THR A 534 -13.13 8.31 -14.82
CA THR A 534 -14.46 8.26 -15.42
C THR A 534 -15.56 8.57 -14.39
N LEU A 535 -16.56 9.33 -14.83
CA LEU A 535 -17.81 9.58 -14.10
C LEU A 535 -18.96 8.92 -14.82
N LYS A 536 -19.87 8.30 -14.09
CA LYS A 536 -21.21 7.88 -14.57
C LYS A 536 -22.24 7.99 -13.46
N SER A 537 -23.49 8.17 -13.84
CA SER A 537 -24.61 8.26 -12.92
C SER A 537 -25.65 7.17 -13.21
N ASP A 538 -26.31 6.67 -12.17
CA ASP A 538 -27.50 5.81 -12.28
C ASP A 538 -28.81 6.57 -11.99
N GLY A 539 -28.73 7.89 -11.89
CA GLY A 539 -29.85 8.79 -11.56
C GLY A 539 -29.96 9.13 -10.09
N GLU A 540 -29.46 8.29 -9.18
CA GLU A 540 -29.43 8.53 -7.73
C GLU A 540 -28.02 8.82 -7.23
N PHE A 541 -27.05 8.05 -7.70
CA PHE A 541 -25.64 8.11 -7.27
C PHE A 541 -24.74 8.54 -8.42
N LEU A 542 -23.70 9.27 -8.07
CA LEU A 542 -22.56 9.52 -8.93
C LEU A 542 -21.48 8.48 -8.63
N TRP A 543 -21.13 7.70 -9.62
CA TRP A 543 -20.08 6.70 -9.57
C TRP A 543 -18.81 7.26 -10.19
N ILE A 544 -17.70 7.20 -9.46
CA ILE A 544 -16.44 7.87 -9.79
C ILE A 544 -15.34 6.83 -9.77
N SER A 545 -14.70 6.58 -10.90
CA SER A 545 -13.47 5.79 -10.92
C SER A 545 -12.25 6.71 -10.88
N THR A 546 -11.23 6.31 -10.13
CA THR A 546 -10.02 7.10 -9.89
C THR A 546 -8.78 6.20 -9.98
N ASP A 547 -7.61 6.80 -9.91
CA ASP A 547 -6.33 6.09 -9.81
C ASP A 547 -6.16 5.32 -8.48
N GLU A 548 -6.86 5.73 -7.41
CA GLU A 548 -6.76 5.09 -6.08
C GLU A 548 -7.92 4.15 -5.75
N GLY A 549 -8.99 4.14 -6.56
CA GLY A 549 -10.15 3.29 -6.29
C GLY A 549 -11.44 3.79 -6.94
N PHE A 550 -12.54 3.37 -6.35
CA PHE A 550 -13.86 3.60 -6.85
C PHE A 550 -14.72 4.27 -5.78
N TYR A 551 -15.47 5.31 -6.15
CA TYR A 551 -16.30 6.07 -5.21
C TYR A 551 -17.75 6.09 -5.65
N ARG A 552 -18.67 6.05 -4.68
CA ARG A 552 -20.09 6.30 -4.84
C ARG A 552 -20.46 7.55 -4.04
N PHE A 553 -20.89 8.58 -4.70
CA PHE A 553 -21.32 9.83 -4.10
C PHE A 553 -22.82 10.04 -4.29
N GLN A 554 -23.50 10.42 -3.22
CA GLN A 554 -24.93 10.78 -3.25
C GLN A 554 -25.09 12.30 -3.11
N PRO A 555 -25.41 13.04 -4.16
CA PRO A 555 -25.51 14.50 -4.11
C PRO A 555 -26.52 15.04 -3.11
N LYS A 556 -27.65 14.33 -2.91
CA LYS A 556 -28.71 14.76 -1.99
C LYS A 556 -28.29 14.77 -0.51
N THR A 557 -27.48 13.83 -0.09
CA THR A 557 -27.05 13.64 1.31
C THR A 557 -25.60 14.01 1.56
N ASN A 558 -24.83 14.34 0.51
CA ASN A 558 -23.37 14.49 0.52
C ASN A 558 -22.62 13.24 1.04
N ALA A 559 -23.25 12.08 0.98
CA ALA A 559 -22.64 10.84 1.43
C ALA A 559 -21.66 10.32 0.39
N LEU A 560 -20.42 10.10 0.79
CA LEU A 560 -19.39 9.46 -0.01
C LEU A 560 -19.06 8.10 0.57
N ARG A 561 -18.98 7.08 -0.29
CA ARG A 561 -18.48 5.75 0.03
C ARG A 561 -17.41 5.36 -0.97
N SER A 562 -16.41 4.63 -0.54
CA SER A 562 -15.27 4.23 -1.37
C SER A 562 -15.09 2.72 -1.37
N LEU A 563 -14.55 2.23 -2.49
CA LEU A 563 -13.99 0.90 -2.66
C LEU A 563 -12.55 1.07 -3.09
N ASN A 564 -11.67 0.38 -2.44
CA ASN A 564 -10.24 0.46 -2.72
C ASN A 564 -9.58 -0.93 -2.66
N THR A 565 -8.28 -0.98 -2.55
CA THR A 565 -7.53 -2.24 -2.44
C THR A 565 -7.88 -3.08 -1.21
N GLN A 566 -8.43 -2.48 -0.13
CA GLN A 566 -8.95 -3.25 1.02
C GLN A 566 -10.15 -4.11 0.62
N ASP A 567 -10.96 -3.63 -0.31
CA ASP A 567 -12.13 -4.34 -0.82
C ASP A 567 -11.77 -5.34 -1.90
N GLY A 568 -10.48 -5.47 -2.25
CA GLY A 568 -9.97 -6.40 -3.25
C GLY A 568 -9.96 -5.85 -4.68
N LEU A 569 -10.21 -4.56 -4.90
CA LEU A 569 -10.08 -3.94 -6.21
C LEU A 569 -8.61 -3.72 -6.58
N THR A 570 -8.28 -3.81 -7.86
CA THR A 570 -7.01 -3.32 -8.38
C THR A 570 -6.99 -1.79 -8.35
N LEU A 571 -5.79 -1.20 -8.26
CA LEU A 571 -5.61 0.23 -7.99
C LEU A 571 -6.29 1.17 -8.98
N SER A 572 -6.43 0.82 -10.26
CA SER A 572 -6.97 1.72 -11.28
C SER A 572 -8.10 1.06 -12.05
N VAL A 573 -9.28 1.65 -12.01
CA VAL A 573 -10.41 1.29 -12.87
C VAL A 573 -10.59 2.39 -13.91
N ASP A 574 -10.16 2.14 -15.15
CA ASP A 574 -10.25 3.15 -16.20
C ASP A 574 -11.67 3.25 -16.77
N LYS A 575 -12.34 2.13 -16.94
CA LYS A 575 -13.66 2.04 -17.55
C LYS A 575 -14.60 1.18 -16.72
N PHE A 576 -15.85 1.60 -16.65
CA PHE A 576 -16.91 0.81 -16.05
C PHE A 576 -18.24 1.08 -16.73
N ILE A 577 -19.19 0.16 -16.57
CA ILE A 577 -20.58 0.32 -17.01
C ILE A 577 -21.50 0.08 -15.84
N ILE A 578 -22.69 0.70 -15.90
CA ILE A 578 -23.73 0.58 -14.90
C ILE A 578 -24.88 -0.23 -15.50
N LEU A 579 -25.28 -1.30 -14.82
CA LEU A 579 -26.43 -2.11 -15.10
C LEU A 579 -27.55 -1.81 -14.07
N GLU A 580 -28.66 -2.51 -14.14
CA GLU A 580 -29.77 -2.33 -13.17
C GLU A 580 -29.31 -2.71 -11.75
N ASP A 581 -28.76 -3.93 -11.58
CA ASP A 581 -28.35 -4.47 -10.28
C ASP A 581 -26.84 -4.48 -10.04
N TYR A 582 -26.03 -4.29 -11.10
CA TYR A 582 -24.58 -4.46 -11.05
C TYR A 582 -23.82 -3.30 -11.65
N LEU A 583 -22.59 -3.15 -11.18
CA LEU A 583 -21.52 -2.39 -11.84
C LEU A 583 -20.55 -3.38 -12.46
N VAL A 584 -20.05 -3.09 -13.64
CA VAL A 584 -19.01 -3.85 -14.29
C VAL A 584 -17.77 -2.97 -14.43
N ALA A 585 -16.75 -3.21 -13.61
CA ALA A 585 -15.44 -2.56 -13.73
C ALA A 585 -14.59 -3.36 -14.72
N ILE A 586 -14.01 -2.70 -15.71
CA ILE A 586 -13.40 -3.33 -16.87
C ILE A 586 -11.89 -3.14 -16.84
N PHE A 587 -11.18 -4.25 -17.01
CA PHE A 587 -9.73 -4.32 -17.16
C PHE A 587 -9.37 -4.95 -18.52
N PRO A 588 -8.13 -4.86 -18.96
CA PRO A 588 -7.77 -5.38 -20.28
C PRO A 588 -8.11 -6.86 -20.47
N ASN A 589 -7.87 -7.72 -19.50
CA ASN A 589 -8.03 -9.18 -19.64
C ASN A 589 -9.15 -9.75 -18.76
N SER A 590 -9.81 -8.91 -17.98
CA SER A 590 -10.82 -9.33 -17.00
C SER A 590 -11.81 -8.21 -16.70
N PHE A 591 -12.84 -8.53 -15.96
CA PHE A 591 -13.75 -7.53 -15.43
C PHE A 591 -14.28 -7.95 -14.06
N TYR A 592 -14.70 -6.99 -13.26
CA TYR A 592 -15.33 -7.24 -11.96
C TYR A 592 -16.83 -6.94 -12.06
N LEU A 593 -17.62 -7.88 -11.56
CA LEU A 593 -19.03 -7.69 -11.31
C LEU A 593 -19.23 -7.32 -9.84
N MET A 594 -19.87 -6.20 -9.59
CA MET A 594 -20.10 -5.65 -8.27
C MET A 594 -21.58 -5.32 -8.11
N PRO A 595 -22.27 -5.79 -7.05
CA PRO A 595 -23.68 -5.43 -6.83
C PRO A 595 -23.81 -3.94 -6.54
N LYS A 596 -24.82 -3.29 -7.11
CA LYS A 596 -25.04 -1.85 -7.00
C LYS A 596 -25.73 -1.42 -5.68
N ASN A 597 -25.68 -2.24 -4.65
CA ASN A 597 -26.33 -2.00 -3.36
C ASN A 597 -25.30 -1.71 -2.24
N ASP A 598 -25.82 -1.44 -1.04
CA ASP A 598 -24.97 -1.12 0.12
C ASP A 598 -24.11 -2.29 0.62
N MET A 599 -24.41 -3.53 0.25
CA MET A 599 -23.58 -4.70 0.57
C MET A 599 -22.19 -4.62 -0.10
N LEU A 600 -22.06 -3.81 -1.14
CA LEU A 600 -20.78 -3.56 -1.78
C LEU A 600 -19.80 -2.83 -0.84
N PHE A 601 -20.31 -1.93 0.00
CA PHE A 601 -19.49 -1.08 0.86
C PHE A 601 -19.45 -1.62 2.29
N LYS A 602 -18.28 -1.97 2.75
CA LYS A 602 -18.08 -2.38 4.13
C LYS A 602 -17.78 -1.18 5.04
N ALA A 603 -18.27 -1.24 6.25
CA ALA A 603 -17.82 -0.37 7.31
C ALA A 603 -16.63 -1.06 8.01
N PHE A 604 -15.42 -0.70 7.64
CA PHE A 604 -14.23 -1.16 8.33
C PHE A 604 -14.15 -0.50 9.71
N LYS A 605 -13.90 -1.31 10.73
CA LYS A 605 -13.60 -0.82 12.07
C LYS A 605 -12.09 -0.77 12.27
N THR A 606 -11.62 0.21 13.00
CA THR A 606 -10.23 0.25 13.42
C THR A 606 -10.06 -0.78 14.54
N SER A 607 -9.16 -1.74 14.36
CA SER A 607 -8.79 -2.67 15.41
C SER A 607 -7.97 -1.97 16.50
N LYS A 608 -7.69 -2.67 17.59
CA LYS A 608 -6.86 -2.19 18.66
C LYS A 608 -5.53 -1.62 18.15
N VAL A 609 -5.19 -0.43 18.61
CA VAL A 609 -3.92 0.24 18.34
C VAL A 609 -3.06 0.15 19.59
N TRP A 610 -1.78 -0.18 19.44
CA TRP A 610 -0.85 -0.27 20.58
C TRP A 610 0.55 0.18 20.19
N ILE A 611 1.32 0.51 21.22
CA ILE A 611 2.74 0.79 21.08
C ILE A 611 3.46 -0.56 21.18
N GLU A 612 4.15 -0.94 20.11
CA GLU A 612 4.80 -2.24 19.94
C GLU A 612 6.16 -2.29 20.65
N SER A 613 6.95 -1.21 20.50
CA SER A 613 8.24 -1.08 21.16
C SER A 613 8.56 0.38 21.49
N VAL A 614 9.39 0.55 22.51
CA VAL A 614 9.97 1.85 22.88
C VAL A 614 11.47 1.70 22.84
N LYS A 615 12.15 2.50 22.02
CA LYS A 615 13.60 2.56 21.97
C LYS A 615 14.09 3.83 22.61
N ILE A 616 14.98 3.68 23.56
CA ILE A 616 15.61 4.79 24.29
C ILE A 616 17.08 4.83 23.91
N ASN A 617 17.53 5.95 23.31
CA ASN A 617 18.88 6.08 22.73
C ASN A 617 19.23 4.88 21.80
N ASN A 618 18.29 4.49 20.94
CA ASN A 618 18.37 3.37 19.98
C ASN A 618 18.48 1.96 20.61
N LYS A 619 18.25 1.81 21.92
CA LYS A 619 18.18 0.50 22.58
C LYS A 619 16.73 0.12 22.82
N ASP A 620 16.35 -1.09 22.46
CA ASP A 620 15.02 -1.63 22.75
C ASP A 620 14.81 -1.77 24.24
N THR A 621 13.61 -1.34 24.71
CA THR A 621 13.18 -1.47 26.10
C THR A 621 11.81 -2.15 26.17
N LEU A 622 11.51 -2.76 27.29
CA LEU A 622 10.18 -3.29 27.57
C LEU A 622 9.17 -2.14 27.53
N VAL A 623 8.00 -2.38 26.91
CA VAL A 623 6.94 -1.39 26.87
C VAL A 623 6.31 -1.26 28.26
N ASN A 624 6.54 -0.11 28.89
CA ASN A 624 5.97 0.26 30.19
C ASN A 624 5.08 1.50 30.01
N THR A 625 4.11 1.65 30.88
CA THR A 625 3.26 2.85 30.89
C THR A 625 3.97 4.08 31.43
N ASN A 626 5.03 3.87 32.23
CA ASN A 626 5.81 4.94 32.85
C ASN A 626 7.30 4.67 32.75
N TYR A 627 8.08 5.69 32.36
CA TYR A 627 9.54 5.66 32.36
C TYR A 627 10.10 6.83 33.16
N ASN A 628 11.15 6.57 33.93
CA ASN A 628 11.96 7.60 34.58
C ASN A 628 13.37 7.55 33.99
N LEU A 629 13.72 8.56 33.20
CA LEU A 629 14.90 8.57 32.37
C LEU A 629 15.93 9.59 32.86
N PRO A 630 17.22 9.23 32.92
CA PRO A 630 18.27 10.20 33.11
C PRO A 630 18.28 11.25 31.98
N TYR A 631 18.82 12.43 32.24
CA TYR A 631 18.85 13.57 31.31
C TYR A 631 19.49 13.26 29.94
N ASN A 632 20.45 12.33 29.89
CA ASN A 632 21.13 11.91 28.66
C ASN A 632 20.40 10.81 27.87
N PHE A 633 19.23 10.34 28.37
CA PHE A 633 18.36 9.38 27.70
C PHE A 633 17.15 10.12 27.13
N ASN A 634 17.39 11.04 26.23
CA ASN A 634 16.42 12.00 25.70
C ASN A 634 16.04 11.79 24.24
N ASN A 635 16.56 10.72 23.60
CA ASN A 635 16.17 10.29 22.29
C ASN A 635 15.22 9.09 22.43
N LEU A 636 13.96 9.28 22.05
CA LEU A 636 12.94 8.24 22.16
C LEU A 636 12.34 7.95 20.80
N ARG A 637 12.16 6.66 20.53
CA ARG A 637 11.40 6.18 19.39
C ARG A 637 10.28 5.29 19.87
N PHE A 638 9.09 5.57 19.41
CA PHE A 638 7.89 4.77 19.65
C PHE A 638 7.52 4.07 18.36
N ASP A 639 7.66 2.75 18.32
CA ASP A 639 7.14 1.92 17.24
C ASP A 639 5.72 1.47 17.64
N PHE A 640 4.78 1.50 16.70
CA PHE A 640 3.39 1.18 16.98
C PHE A 640 2.76 0.41 15.83
N ASN A 641 1.67 -0.28 16.13
CA ASN A 641 0.98 -1.13 15.19
C ASN A 641 -0.53 -1.19 15.48
N SER A 642 -1.27 -1.78 14.55
CA SER A 642 -2.66 -2.18 14.72
C SER A 642 -2.89 -3.53 14.06
N ASN A 643 -3.75 -4.37 14.64
CA ASN A 643 -4.10 -5.66 14.08
C ASN A 643 -5.10 -5.53 12.93
N GLY A 644 -5.26 -6.60 12.18
CA GLY A 644 -6.22 -6.73 11.10
C GLY A 644 -5.55 -6.88 9.74
N PHE A 645 -6.30 -7.38 8.79
CA PHE A 645 -5.83 -7.64 7.45
C PHE A 645 -5.32 -6.35 6.79
N GLN A 646 -4.03 -6.33 6.42
CA GLN A 646 -3.34 -5.18 5.83
C GLN A 646 -3.50 -3.85 6.63
N SER A 647 -3.62 -3.93 7.95
CA SER A 647 -3.74 -2.75 8.80
C SER A 647 -2.61 -1.75 8.59
N ASN A 648 -1.40 -2.21 8.29
CA ASN A 648 -0.23 -1.38 7.98
C ASN A 648 -0.42 -0.44 6.78
N LYS A 649 -1.34 -0.73 5.85
CA LYS A 649 -1.63 0.11 4.68
C LYS A 649 -2.87 0.98 4.85
N HIS A 650 -3.73 0.62 5.79
CA HIS A 650 -5.09 1.13 5.83
C HIS A 650 -5.46 1.85 7.13
N VAL A 651 -4.55 1.89 8.09
CA VAL A 651 -4.69 2.66 9.31
C VAL A 651 -3.78 3.87 9.24
N SER A 652 -4.36 5.05 9.27
CA SER A 652 -3.64 6.31 9.46
C SER A 652 -3.46 6.56 10.95
N TYR A 653 -2.28 7.04 11.32
CA TYR A 653 -1.95 7.32 12.71
C TYR A 653 -1.79 8.81 12.94
N LYS A 654 -2.21 9.27 14.12
CA LYS A 654 -1.90 10.61 14.62
C LYS A 654 -1.35 10.48 16.01
N TYR A 655 -0.42 11.33 16.36
CA TYR A 655 0.22 11.35 17.68
C TYR A 655 0.28 12.77 18.23
N ARG A 656 0.46 12.86 19.51
CA ARG A 656 0.85 14.09 20.21
C ARG A 656 1.67 13.77 21.44
N ILE A 657 2.56 14.68 21.78
CA ILE A 657 3.34 14.62 23.01
C ILE A 657 3.02 15.84 23.88
N LYS A 658 2.36 15.61 24.98
CA LYS A 658 2.08 16.66 25.97
C LYS A 658 3.28 16.87 26.90
N PRO A 659 3.60 18.11 27.30
CA PRO A 659 2.88 19.37 27.04
C PRO A 659 3.31 20.09 25.73
N ILE A 660 4.18 19.50 24.90
CA ILE A 660 4.73 20.16 23.70
C ILE A 660 3.63 20.39 22.65
N ASP A 661 2.81 19.38 22.40
CA ASP A 661 1.78 19.43 21.37
C ASP A 661 0.40 19.70 21.97
N THR A 662 -0.27 20.71 21.47
CA THR A 662 -1.68 21.02 21.79
C THR A 662 -2.64 20.31 20.81
N THR A 663 -2.18 20.03 19.57
CA THR A 663 -2.95 19.42 18.49
C THR A 663 -2.37 18.07 18.10
N TRP A 664 -3.17 17.25 17.44
CA TRP A 664 -2.71 15.98 16.87
C TRP A 664 -1.87 16.21 15.62
N ARG A 665 -0.71 15.56 15.55
CA ARG A 665 0.17 15.53 14.38
C ARG A 665 -0.06 14.26 13.59
N GLU A 666 -0.06 14.36 12.27
CA GLU A 666 -0.20 13.19 11.39
C GLU A 666 1.14 12.47 11.26
N VAL A 667 1.08 11.15 11.31
CA VAL A 667 2.21 10.30 10.94
C VAL A 667 2.18 10.11 9.43
N PRO A 668 3.33 10.21 8.72
CA PRO A 668 3.38 9.93 7.29
C PRO A 668 2.81 8.56 6.96
N LEU A 669 2.12 8.44 5.83
CA LEU A 669 1.54 7.18 5.37
C LEU A 669 2.64 6.10 5.30
N ASN A 670 2.35 4.90 5.79
CA ASN A 670 3.29 3.78 5.91
C ASN A 670 4.41 3.94 6.96
N ALA A 671 4.47 5.03 7.71
CA ALA A 671 5.34 5.10 8.86
C ALA A 671 4.64 4.50 10.10
N HIS A 672 5.34 3.59 10.77
CA HIS A 672 4.86 2.91 11.99
C HIS A 672 5.69 3.27 13.20
N PHE A 673 6.32 4.42 13.18
CA PHE A 673 7.11 4.93 14.29
C PHE A 673 7.15 6.45 14.30
N VAL A 674 7.41 6.97 15.48
CA VAL A 674 7.70 8.40 15.72
C VAL A 674 8.98 8.50 16.52
N VAL A 675 9.84 9.44 16.14
CA VAL A 675 11.13 9.70 16.81
C VAL A 675 11.13 11.09 17.39
N PHE A 676 11.52 11.20 18.63
CA PHE A 676 11.79 12.46 19.32
C PHE A 676 13.28 12.51 19.64
N ASN A 677 13.96 13.47 19.07
CA ASN A 677 15.38 13.69 19.30
C ASN A 677 15.58 14.83 20.29
N SER A 678 16.45 14.64 21.26
CA SER A 678 16.91 15.69 22.18
C SER A 678 15.78 16.39 22.95
N LEU A 679 14.86 15.61 23.51
CA LEU A 679 13.84 16.16 24.39
C LEU A 679 14.46 16.82 25.63
N SER A 680 13.94 17.98 26.00
CA SER A 680 14.35 18.67 27.23
C SER A 680 13.94 17.89 28.47
N ASN A 681 14.48 18.25 29.62
CA ASN A 681 14.03 17.72 30.89
C ASN A 681 12.56 18.12 31.15
N GLY A 682 11.77 17.17 31.67
CA GLY A 682 10.36 17.40 31.92
C GLY A 682 9.55 16.12 32.01
N LYS A 683 8.26 16.27 32.30
CA LYS A 683 7.30 15.17 32.29
C LYS A 683 6.49 15.22 30.99
N TYR A 684 6.45 14.10 30.29
CA TYR A 684 5.81 13.99 28.99
C TYR A 684 4.78 12.86 28.99
N THR A 685 3.77 13.01 28.11
CA THR A 685 2.81 11.94 27.83
C THR A 685 2.71 11.79 26.33
N PHE A 686 3.11 10.65 25.81
CA PHE A 686 2.92 10.27 24.43
C PHE A 686 1.56 9.64 24.25
N GLU A 687 0.76 10.19 23.36
CA GLU A 687 -0.57 9.71 22.99
C GLU A 687 -0.58 9.38 21.51
N LEU A 688 -1.19 8.24 21.17
CA LEU A 688 -1.32 7.74 19.81
C LEU A 688 -2.76 7.37 19.53
N GLN A 689 -3.26 7.76 18.36
CA GLN A 689 -4.53 7.29 17.82
C GLN A 689 -4.34 6.71 16.43
N GLY A 690 -5.12 5.69 16.11
CA GLY A 690 -5.21 5.13 14.78
C GLY A 690 -6.64 5.21 14.26
N GLN A 691 -6.77 5.45 12.97
CA GLN A 691 -8.05 5.52 12.28
C GLN A 691 -7.94 4.79 10.96
N ASN A 692 -8.89 3.89 10.67
CA ASN A 692 -8.97 3.30 9.34
C ASN A 692 -9.32 4.40 8.31
N ILE A 693 -8.60 4.44 7.20
CA ILE A 693 -8.75 5.46 6.14
C ILE A 693 -10.18 5.52 5.60
N SER A 694 -10.86 4.37 5.55
CA SER A 694 -12.24 4.25 5.03
C SER A 694 -13.34 4.46 6.09
N SER A 695 -12.98 4.67 7.34
CA SER A 695 -13.93 4.86 8.44
C SER A 695 -13.59 6.07 9.30
N LYS A 696 -14.60 6.53 10.07
CA LYS A 696 -14.39 7.60 11.07
C LYS A 696 -14.10 7.04 12.47
N ASP A 697 -14.00 5.71 12.59
CA ASP A 697 -13.77 5.05 13.87
C ASP A 697 -12.32 5.26 14.30
N ILE A 698 -12.12 5.79 15.51
CA ILE A 698 -10.80 6.13 16.06
C ILE A 698 -10.55 5.23 17.27
N GLN A 699 -9.38 4.59 17.29
CA GLN A 699 -8.90 3.82 18.43
C GLN A 699 -7.65 4.48 19.03
N PHE A 700 -7.56 4.49 20.35
CA PHE A 700 -6.44 5.06 21.07
C PHE A 700 -5.56 3.95 21.65
N ALA A 701 -4.25 4.12 21.53
CA ALA A 701 -3.31 3.30 22.28
C ALA A 701 -3.25 3.74 23.74
N ASN A 702 -2.85 2.84 24.62
CA ASN A 702 -2.56 3.20 26.00
C ASN A 702 -1.46 4.27 26.03
N PRO A 703 -1.68 5.42 26.66
CA PRO A 703 -0.70 6.49 26.69
C PRO A 703 0.55 6.06 27.48
N ILE A 704 1.70 6.50 27.03
CA ILE A 704 2.97 6.29 27.73
C ILE A 704 3.41 7.62 28.35
N THR A 705 3.62 7.59 29.65
CA THR A 705 4.18 8.73 30.39
C THR A 705 5.66 8.51 30.63
N PHE A 706 6.46 9.55 30.51
CA PHE A 706 7.88 9.48 30.82
C PHE A 706 8.39 10.81 31.38
N THR A 707 9.34 10.69 32.27
CA THR A 707 10.01 11.84 32.90
C THR A 707 11.49 11.79 32.54
N ILE A 708 11.98 12.87 31.93
CA ILE A 708 13.42 13.07 31.72
C ILE A 708 13.91 13.95 32.88
N ASN A 709 14.78 13.40 33.67
CA ASN A 709 15.29 14.06 34.86
C ASN A 709 16.20 15.24 34.46
N LYS A 710 16.25 16.22 35.35
CA LYS A 710 17.20 17.31 35.20
C LYS A 710 18.64 16.81 35.34
N PRO A 711 19.56 17.34 34.56
CA PRO A 711 20.99 17.07 34.81
C PRO A 711 21.36 17.58 36.21
N PHE A 712 22.33 16.91 36.82
CA PHE A 712 22.73 17.24 38.22
C PHE A 712 23.16 18.71 38.37
N TRP A 713 23.70 19.31 37.30
CA TRP A 713 24.13 20.74 37.32
C TRP A 713 22.96 21.73 37.28
N GLU A 714 21.72 21.32 36.99
CA GLU A 714 20.49 22.11 37.08
C GLU A 714 19.72 21.87 38.41
N THR A 715 20.29 21.07 39.30
CA THR A 715 19.63 20.80 40.60
C THR A 715 20.04 21.83 41.65
N TYR A 716 19.14 22.14 42.59
CA TYR A 716 19.39 23.13 43.66
C TYR A 716 20.63 22.78 44.49
N TRP A 717 20.89 21.51 44.77
CA TRP A 717 22.08 21.10 45.52
C TRP A 717 23.40 21.42 44.73
N PHE A 718 23.39 21.29 43.41
CA PHE A 718 24.54 21.63 42.59
C PHE A 718 24.77 23.15 42.58
N TYR A 719 23.68 23.95 42.44
CA TYR A 719 23.83 25.41 42.54
C TYR A 719 24.30 25.81 43.93
N ALA A 720 23.82 25.13 45.02
CA ALA A 720 24.32 25.34 46.36
C ALA A 720 25.81 24.96 46.47
N LEU A 721 26.25 23.82 45.83
CA LEU A 721 27.66 23.43 45.82
C LEU A 721 28.50 24.47 45.07
N VAL A 722 28.03 24.89 43.89
CA VAL A 722 28.72 25.94 43.11
C VAL A 722 28.82 27.24 43.89
N LEU A 723 27.71 27.62 44.55
CA LEU A 723 27.70 28.78 45.42
C LEU A 723 28.73 28.67 46.58
N ILE A 724 28.78 27.49 47.22
CA ILE A 724 29.77 27.21 48.29
C ILE A 724 31.21 27.31 47.72
N ILE A 725 31.43 26.75 46.53
CA ILE A 725 32.75 26.85 45.85
C ILE A 725 33.07 28.32 45.54
N ILE A 726 32.09 29.08 44.99
CA ILE A 726 32.29 30.49 44.67
C ILE A 726 32.59 31.29 45.96
N VAL A 727 31.83 31.04 47.03
CA VAL A 727 32.05 31.69 48.32
C VAL A 727 33.41 31.29 48.89
N GLY A 728 33.76 29.99 48.74
CA GLY A 728 35.10 29.49 49.16
C GLY A 728 36.24 30.14 48.35
N LEU A 729 36.06 30.24 47.02
CA LEU A 729 37.03 30.93 46.14
C LEU A 729 37.11 32.42 46.41
N PHE A 730 35.92 33.05 46.72
CA PHE A 730 35.87 34.45 47.10
C PHE A 730 36.56 34.68 48.47
N TRP A 731 36.35 33.77 49.41
CA TRP A 731 37.04 33.79 50.72
C TRP A 731 38.53 33.58 50.54
N LEU A 732 38.95 32.59 49.70
CA LEU A 732 40.38 32.38 49.36
C LEU A 732 40.98 33.58 48.62
N TYR A 733 40.20 34.18 47.66
CA TYR A 733 40.62 35.40 46.96
C TYR A 733 40.77 36.58 47.92
N PHE A 734 39.82 36.78 48.83
CA PHE A 734 39.92 37.84 49.83
C PHE A 734 41.09 37.57 50.79
N ARG A 735 41.24 36.31 51.19
CA ARG A 735 42.40 35.91 52.04
C ARG A 735 43.71 36.13 51.31
N LYS A 736 43.75 35.86 50.03
CA LYS A 736 44.89 36.11 49.12
C LYS A 736 45.12 37.62 48.90
N ARG A 737 44.06 38.36 48.72
CA ARG A 737 44.12 39.83 48.57
C ARG A 737 44.53 40.57 49.83
N LEU A 738 44.14 40.06 50.98
CA LEU A 738 44.65 40.55 52.29
C LEU A 738 46.17 40.28 52.44
N LYS A 739 46.62 39.12 51.94
CA LYS A 739 48.07 38.84 51.82
C LYS A 739 48.77 39.59 50.71
N GLN A 740 48.10 39.93 49.59
CA GLN A 740 48.66 40.64 48.44
C GLN A 740 48.72 42.15 48.61
N LYS A 741 48.00 42.77 49.54
CA LYS A 741 48.27 44.17 49.94
C LYS A 741 49.68 44.35 50.51
N GLU A 742 50.31 43.25 50.94
CA GLU A 742 51.71 43.26 51.36
C GLU A 742 52.69 43.07 50.21
N THR A 743 52.20 42.58 49.03
CA THR A 743 53.10 42.23 47.91
C THR A 743 52.86 43.09 46.64
N GLN A 744 52.01 44.10 46.66
CA GLN A 744 51.72 44.98 45.51
C GLN A 744 52.82 45.87 45.04
N ARG A 745 54.05 45.72 45.52
CA ARG A 745 55.23 46.44 44.98
C ARG A 745 56.01 45.69 43.92
N ILE A 746 55.55 44.45 43.53
CA ILE A 746 56.37 43.66 42.57
C ILE A 746 55.68 43.45 41.20
N ALA A 747 54.44 43.84 41.02
CA ALA A 747 53.61 43.39 39.88
C ALA A 747 53.45 44.42 38.73
N GLU A 748 54.34 45.33 38.54
CA GLU A 748 54.31 46.20 37.33
C GLU A 748 55.07 45.63 36.12
N ILE A 749 55.72 44.44 36.28
CA ILE A 749 56.59 43.88 35.22
C ILE A 749 55.86 42.89 34.31
N ASP A 750 54.69 42.31 34.79
CA ASP A 750 54.04 41.23 34.01
C ASP A 750 53.03 41.66 32.95
N LYS A 751 52.80 42.97 32.79
CA LYS A 751 51.77 43.47 31.83
C LYS A 751 52.17 43.39 30.35
N ILE A 752 53.41 43.08 30.06
CA ILE A 752 53.93 43.06 28.68
C ILE A 752 53.86 41.66 28.03
N LEU A 753 53.63 40.63 28.81
CA LEU A 753 53.64 39.24 28.28
C LEU A 753 52.31 38.76 27.71
N ILE A 754 51.20 39.42 27.98
CA ILE A 754 49.85 38.94 27.55
C ILE A 754 49.54 39.33 26.12
N ASP A 755 50.04 40.46 25.59
CA ASP A 755 49.77 40.90 24.21
C ASP A 755 50.42 39.98 23.14
N LYS A 756 51.41 39.20 23.54
CA LYS A 756 52.07 38.26 22.61
C LYS A 756 51.30 36.99 22.35
N LYS A 757 50.36 36.62 23.23
CA LYS A 757 49.59 35.37 23.13
C LYS A 757 48.35 35.46 22.23
N ILE A 758 47.76 36.63 22.09
CA ILE A 758 46.62 36.92 21.26
C ILE A 758 46.95 36.87 19.76
N THR A 759 48.17 37.26 19.43
CA THR A 759 48.64 37.28 18.03
C THR A 759 48.88 35.85 17.49
N ASN A 760 49.26 34.91 18.36
CA ASN A 760 49.49 33.51 17.95
C ASN A 760 48.18 32.72 17.65
N LEU A 761 47.09 33.00 18.35
CA LEU A 761 45.80 32.37 18.07
C LEU A 761 45.14 32.77 16.75
N ARG A 762 45.49 33.98 16.23
CA ARG A 762 45.06 34.41 14.91
C ARG A 762 45.82 33.72 13.78
N LEU A 763 47.04 33.31 13.99
CA LEU A 763 47.87 32.60 13.02
C LEU A 763 47.49 31.10 12.88
N GLU A 764 47.00 30.49 13.93
CA GLU A 764 46.54 29.09 13.90
C GLU A 764 45.24 28.89 13.10
N ASN A 765 44.34 29.86 13.12
CA ASN A 765 43.10 29.88 12.34
C ASN A 765 43.35 30.07 10.83
N LEU A 766 44.41 30.76 10.45
CA LEU A 766 44.82 30.94 9.05
C LEU A 766 45.47 29.68 8.44
N ARG A 767 46.11 28.82 9.26
CA ARG A 767 46.71 27.56 8.80
C ARG A 767 45.69 26.48 8.43
N SER A 768 44.46 26.53 8.97
CA SER A 768 43.43 25.50 8.75
C SER A 768 42.65 25.68 7.45
N GLN A 769 42.75 26.84 6.79
CA GLN A 769 41.97 27.13 5.56
C GLN A 769 42.71 26.76 4.25
N MET A 770 43.96 26.40 4.31
CA MET A 770 44.70 25.92 3.14
C MET A 770 44.59 24.41 3.03
N ASN A 771 43.99 23.93 1.93
CA ASN A 771 43.84 22.50 1.65
C ASN A 771 45.23 21.81 1.52
N PRO A 772 45.74 21.09 2.54
CA PRO A 772 47.07 20.54 2.50
C PRO A 772 47.28 19.55 1.35
N HIS A 773 46.25 18.84 1.00
CA HIS A 773 46.27 17.83 -0.06
C HIS A 773 46.46 18.44 -1.46
N PHE A 774 45.89 19.61 -1.74
CA PHE A 774 46.13 20.32 -3.00
C PHE A 774 47.59 20.80 -3.07
N ILE A 775 48.13 21.31 -1.95
CA ILE A 775 49.54 21.74 -1.88
C ILE A 775 50.47 20.55 -2.14
N PHE A 776 50.25 19.40 -1.51
CA PHE A 776 51.04 18.20 -1.74
C PHE A 776 50.95 17.71 -3.18
N ASN A 777 49.77 17.70 -3.79
CA ASN A 777 49.56 17.27 -5.18
C ASN A 777 50.29 18.22 -6.16
N ALA A 778 50.19 19.50 -5.97
CA ALA A 778 50.88 20.48 -6.82
C ALA A 778 52.42 20.37 -6.70
N LEU A 779 52.94 20.13 -5.49
CA LEU A 779 54.37 19.89 -5.27
C LEU A 779 54.83 18.60 -5.93
N ASN A 780 54.03 17.54 -5.86
CA ASN A 780 54.33 16.30 -6.55
C ASN A 780 54.40 16.47 -8.06
N SER A 781 53.41 17.18 -8.68
CA SER A 781 53.44 17.46 -10.10
C SER A 781 54.65 18.29 -10.51
N ILE A 782 55.10 19.26 -9.68
CA ILE A 782 56.33 20.00 -9.91
C ILE A 782 57.55 19.06 -9.81
N GLN A 783 57.57 18.16 -8.82
CA GLN A 783 58.58 17.17 -8.64
C GLN A 783 58.68 16.23 -9.86
N ASP A 784 57.53 15.75 -10.36
CA ASP A 784 57.47 14.87 -11.52
C ASP A 784 58.04 15.56 -12.77
N TYR A 785 57.70 16.82 -13.03
CA TYR A 785 58.29 17.60 -14.12
C TYR A 785 59.82 17.85 -13.96
N ILE A 786 60.28 18.00 -12.73
CA ILE A 786 61.73 18.14 -12.47
C ILE A 786 62.42 16.80 -12.75
N ILE A 787 61.84 15.69 -12.30
CA ILE A 787 62.40 14.36 -12.50
C ILE A 787 62.38 13.98 -14.00
N SER A 788 61.34 14.37 -14.74
CA SER A 788 61.22 14.15 -16.19
C SER A 788 62.06 15.09 -17.02
N ASN A 789 62.86 15.97 -16.38
CA ASN A 789 63.76 16.99 -16.98
C ASN A 789 63.06 18.06 -17.85
N GLU A 790 61.75 18.27 -17.59
CA GLU A 790 60.91 19.28 -18.29
C GLU A 790 60.94 20.61 -17.53
N LYS A 791 62.11 21.30 -17.56
CA LYS A 791 62.38 22.49 -16.75
C LYS A 791 61.44 23.64 -17.01
N GLU A 792 61.00 23.86 -18.25
CA GLU A 792 60.08 24.95 -18.61
C GLU A 792 58.67 24.71 -18.05
N LEU A 793 58.19 23.46 -18.12
CA LEU A 793 56.89 23.10 -17.56
C LEU A 793 56.92 23.18 -16.04
N ALA A 794 57.97 22.66 -15.37
CA ALA A 794 58.14 22.80 -13.93
C ALA A 794 58.14 24.24 -13.45
N SER A 795 58.91 25.14 -14.17
CA SER A 795 58.95 26.56 -13.87
C SER A 795 57.60 27.25 -14.07
N SER A 796 56.88 26.95 -15.19
CA SER A 796 55.58 27.52 -15.50
C SER A 796 54.53 27.12 -14.45
N TYR A 797 54.54 25.84 -14.10
CA TYR A 797 53.63 25.29 -13.08
C TYR A 797 53.91 25.87 -11.69
N LEU A 798 55.18 25.98 -11.30
CA LEU A 798 55.58 26.60 -10.04
C LEU A 798 55.18 28.10 -9.96
N VAL A 799 55.32 28.84 -11.06
CA VAL A 799 54.89 30.26 -11.12
C VAL A 799 53.37 30.36 -10.94
N LYS A 800 52.60 29.53 -11.66
CA LYS A 800 51.12 29.49 -11.54
C LYS A 800 50.71 29.12 -10.12
N PHE A 801 51.33 28.07 -9.55
CA PHE A 801 51.07 27.61 -8.19
C PHE A 801 51.39 28.71 -7.16
N SER A 802 52.57 29.34 -7.25
CA SER A 802 52.96 30.41 -6.35
C SER A 802 51.99 31.62 -6.43
N ARG A 803 51.56 31.93 -7.65
CA ARG A 803 50.59 33.01 -7.88
C ARG A 803 49.20 32.66 -7.26
N LEU A 804 48.73 31.42 -7.41
CA LEU A 804 47.45 30.98 -6.82
C LEU A 804 47.53 31.01 -5.28
N ILE A 805 48.61 30.51 -4.67
CA ILE A 805 48.79 30.55 -3.22
C ILE A 805 48.82 32.00 -2.70
N ARG A 806 49.51 32.89 -3.39
CA ARG A 806 49.51 34.32 -3.00
C ARG A 806 48.08 34.91 -3.07
N MET A 807 47.35 34.66 -4.15
CA MET A 807 45.97 35.08 -4.29
C MET A 807 45.09 34.54 -3.16
N TYR A 808 45.25 33.26 -2.78
CA TYR A 808 44.50 32.67 -1.66
C TYR A 808 44.84 33.34 -0.32
N LEU A 809 46.10 33.63 -0.05
CA LEU A 809 46.49 34.33 1.16
C LEU A 809 45.93 35.75 1.21
N ASP A 810 45.98 36.50 0.09
CA ASP A 810 45.46 37.84 0.00
C ASP A 810 43.92 37.87 0.13
N TYR A 811 43.24 36.93 -0.52
CA TYR A 811 41.76 36.84 -0.52
C TYR A 811 41.21 36.29 0.80
N SER A 812 41.97 35.44 1.48
CA SER A 812 41.56 34.89 2.79
C SER A 812 41.50 35.93 3.90
N GLN A 813 42.23 37.05 3.72
CA GLN A 813 42.18 38.18 4.64
C GLN A 813 41.01 39.13 4.42
N GLN A 814 40.29 38.96 3.31
CA GLN A 814 39.13 39.76 2.92
C GLN A 814 37.84 39.01 3.12
N ASN A 815 36.82 39.66 3.60
CA ASN A 815 35.48 39.03 3.72
C ASN A 815 34.82 38.85 2.35
N GLU A 816 35.05 39.76 1.42
CA GLU A 816 34.47 39.76 0.07
C GLU A 816 35.51 40.20 -0.93
N ILE A 817 35.50 39.62 -2.10
CA ILE A 817 36.34 39.96 -3.26
C ILE A 817 35.43 40.18 -4.48
N THR A 818 35.96 40.75 -5.54
CA THR A 818 35.19 40.89 -6.79
C THR A 818 34.99 39.51 -7.45
N LEU A 819 33.90 39.36 -8.19
CA LEU A 819 33.66 38.12 -8.94
C LEU A 819 34.80 37.88 -9.96
N GLU A 820 35.38 38.93 -10.51
CA GLU A 820 36.55 38.83 -11.39
C GLU A 820 37.73 38.17 -10.69
N GLU A 821 38.04 38.61 -9.47
CA GLU A 821 39.11 38.04 -8.64
C GLU A 821 38.87 36.59 -8.30
N GLU A 822 37.59 36.22 -7.92
CA GLU A 822 37.22 34.85 -7.63
C GLU A 822 37.36 33.97 -8.88
N LEU A 823 36.83 34.41 -10.05
CA LEU A 823 36.96 33.66 -11.30
C LEU A 823 38.39 33.57 -11.81
N LYS A 824 39.23 34.59 -11.54
CA LYS A 824 40.63 34.57 -11.90
C LYS A 824 41.46 33.56 -11.06
N ALA A 825 41.16 33.48 -9.77
CA ALA A 825 41.72 32.46 -8.90
C ALA A 825 41.23 31.06 -9.32
N LEU A 826 39.94 30.92 -9.62
CA LEU A 826 39.34 29.70 -10.06
C LEU A 826 39.90 29.20 -11.39
N LYS A 827 40.11 30.11 -12.36
CA LYS A 827 40.72 29.77 -13.64
C LYS A 827 42.16 29.22 -13.42
N LEU A 828 42.91 29.92 -12.61
CA LEU A 828 44.30 29.49 -12.29
C LEU A 828 44.33 28.13 -11.54
N TYR A 829 43.36 27.92 -10.67
CA TYR A 829 43.19 26.64 -10.01
C TYR A 829 42.86 25.51 -11.01
N LEU A 830 41.92 25.75 -11.95
CA LEU A 830 41.54 24.78 -12.98
C LEU A 830 42.67 24.51 -13.96
N GLU A 831 43.46 25.52 -14.30
CA GLU A 831 44.68 25.34 -15.13
C GLU A 831 45.70 24.42 -14.45
N LEU A 832 45.82 24.49 -13.11
CA LEU A 832 46.71 23.63 -12.34
C LEU A 832 46.14 22.21 -12.19
N GLU A 833 44.86 22.07 -11.98
CA GLU A 833 44.23 20.78 -11.89
C GLU A 833 44.13 20.07 -13.26
N LYS A 834 44.02 20.80 -14.38
CA LYS A 834 43.96 20.20 -15.74
C LYS A 834 45.16 19.32 -16.04
N VAL A 835 46.33 19.74 -15.59
CA VAL A 835 47.58 18.97 -15.69
C VAL A 835 47.48 17.64 -14.98
N ARG A 836 46.83 17.62 -13.83
CA ARG A 836 46.59 16.40 -13.04
C ARG A 836 45.65 15.41 -13.74
N PHE A 837 44.82 15.90 -14.62
CA PHE A 837 43.92 15.08 -15.46
C PHE A 837 44.53 14.73 -16.80
N GLU A 838 45.89 14.84 -16.94
CA GLU A 838 46.67 14.51 -18.15
C GLU A 838 46.12 15.19 -19.42
N ASP A 839 45.66 16.47 -19.26
CA ASP A 839 44.99 17.28 -20.27
C ASP A 839 43.59 16.75 -20.75
N GLU A 840 43.10 15.67 -20.19
CA GLU A 840 41.76 15.15 -20.52
C GLU A 840 40.58 15.90 -19.85
N LEU A 841 40.88 16.95 -19.07
CA LEU A 841 39.85 17.81 -18.50
C LEU A 841 39.53 18.94 -19.43
N GLU A 842 38.34 18.95 -19.98
CA GLU A 842 37.78 20.11 -20.65
C GLU A 842 36.99 20.95 -19.63
N TYR A 843 37.37 22.22 -19.53
CA TYR A 843 36.59 23.14 -18.72
C TYR A 843 36.27 24.42 -19.45
N GLU A 844 35.11 24.98 -19.18
CA GLU A 844 34.67 26.24 -19.75
C GLU A 844 34.15 27.15 -18.63
N ILE A 845 34.58 28.42 -18.67
CA ILE A 845 34.03 29.46 -17.78
C ILE A 845 33.29 30.44 -18.67
N VAL A 846 31.96 30.38 -18.64
CA VAL A 846 31.09 31.23 -19.45
C VAL A 846 30.61 32.38 -18.60
N ILE A 847 30.84 33.59 -19.06
CA ILE A 847 30.44 34.80 -18.36
C ILE A 847 29.49 35.55 -19.27
N ASP A 848 28.29 35.85 -18.80
CA ASP A 848 27.34 36.66 -19.54
C ASP A 848 27.93 38.03 -19.85
N GLY A 849 27.90 38.45 -21.11
CA GLY A 849 28.46 39.71 -21.59
C GLY A 849 27.91 40.96 -20.91
N LEU A 850 26.78 40.87 -20.24
CA LEU A 850 26.18 41.96 -19.45
C LEU A 850 26.76 42.07 -18.03
N LEU A 851 27.57 41.11 -17.60
CA LEU A 851 28.04 40.97 -16.21
C LEU A 851 29.34 41.78 -15.98
N LYS A 852 29.27 42.83 -15.22
CA LYS A 852 30.46 43.62 -14.83
C LYS A 852 31.17 42.97 -13.67
N THR A 853 31.97 41.93 -13.93
CA THR A 853 32.60 41.07 -12.93
C THR A 853 33.53 41.82 -11.96
N ASN A 854 34.12 42.92 -12.39
CA ASN A 854 35.00 43.80 -11.57
C ASN A 854 34.25 44.66 -10.54
N LYS A 855 32.91 44.76 -10.63
CA LYS A 855 32.10 45.55 -9.69
C LYS A 855 31.28 44.69 -8.72
N ILE A 856 31.02 43.43 -9.07
CA ILE A 856 30.20 42.52 -8.27
C ILE A 856 31.08 41.89 -7.18
N LYS A 857 30.71 42.07 -5.93
CA LYS A 857 31.37 41.42 -4.78
C LYS A 857 30.71 40.14 -4.38
N VAL A 858 31.53 39.10 -4.18
CA VAL A 858 31.11 37.76 -3.70
C VAL A 858 31.87 37.40 -2.42
N PRO A 859 31.36 36.55 -1.55
CA PRO A 859 32.13 36.08 -0.42
C PRO A 859 33.43 35.42 -0.90
N SER A 860 34.54 35.75 -0.26
CA SER A 860 35.87 35.31 -0.67
C SER A 860 35.99 33.80 -0.68
N LEU A 861 36.48 33.22 -1.77
CA LEU A 861 36.71 31.79 -1.98
C LEU A 861 35.43 30.95 -1.75
N PHE A 862 34.28 31.44 -2.23
CA PHE A 862 32.99 30.85 -2.01
C PHE A 862 32.59 29.81 -3.10
N ILE A 863 32.97 30.08 -4.35
CA ILE A 863 32.67 29.24 -5.53
C ILE A 863 33.57 28.02 -5.56
N GLN A 864 34.81 28.20 -5.18
CA GLN A 864 35.88 27.21 -5.26
C GLN A 864 35.53 25.85 -4.65
N PRO A 865 34.95 25.71 -3.43
CA PRO A 865 34.64 24.41 -2.85
C PRO A 865 33.69 23.55 -3.70
N TYR A 866 32.80 24.15 -4.47
CA TYR A 866 31.88 23.43 -5.34
C TYR A 866 32.56 22.92 -6.60
N VAL A 867 33.50 23.70 -7.14
CA VAL A 867 34.35 23.29 -8.25
C VAL A 867 35.32 22.20 -7.81
N GLU A 868 35.92 22.30 -6.63
CA GLU A 868 36.76 21.25 -6.05
C GLU A 868 35.97 19.94 -5.89
N ASN A 869 34.72 20.03 -5.44
CA ASN A 869 33.84 18.85 -5.30
C ASN A 869 33.48 18.23 -6.66
N ALA A 870 33.20 19.04 -7.67
CA ALA A 870 32.94 18.59 -9.02
C ALA A 870 34.15 17.83 -9.60
N LEU A 871 35.35 18.38 -9.43
CA LEU A 871 36.58 17.72 -9.87
C LEU A 871 36.85 16.42 -9.09
N LYS A 872 36.84 16.50 -7.74
CA LYS A 872 37.29 15.42 -6.86
C LYS A 872 36.27 14.27 -6.75
N HIS A 873 34.99 14.59 -6.72
CA HIS A 873 33.91 13.63 -6.49
C HIS A 873 33.14 13.26 -7.75
N GLY A 874 33.10 14.19 -8.72
CA GLY A 874 32.42 13.96 -10.01
C GLY A 874 33.39 13.41 -11.06
N LEU A 875 34.39 14.18 -11.44
CA LEU A 875 35.18 13.94 -12.64
C LEU A 875 36.41 13.05 -12.43
N LEU A 876 37.01 13.03 -11.23
CA LEU A 876 38.22 12.20 -10.98
C LEU A 876 37.95 10.71 -11.20
N HIS A 877 36.73 10.26 -10.96
CA HIS A 877 36.33 8.85 -11.08
C HIS A 877 35.73 8.51 -12.46
N LYS A 878 35.67 9.44 -13.38
CA LYS A 878 35.27 9.23 -14.78
C LYS A 878 36.52 8.98 -15.63
N LEU A 879 36.46 7.99 -16.52
CA LEU A 879 37.64 7.55 -17.26
C LEU A 879 37.94 8.42 -18.49
N THR A 880 36.91 8.89 -19.21
CA THR A 880 37.07 9.70 -20.45
C THR A 880 35.99 10.77 -20.53
N ASP A 881 36.18 11.78 -21.39
CA ASP A 881 35.22 12.87 -21.63
C ASP A 881 34.82 13.62 -20.35
N ARG A 882 35.81 14.21 -19.68
CA ARG A 882 35.64 14.94 -18.44
C ARG A 882 35.36 16.40 -18.74
N LYS A 883 34.14 16.86 -18.44
CA LYS A 883 33.73 18.24 -18.74
C LYS A 883 33.22 18.95 -17.49
N LEU A 884 33.68 20.16 -17.29
CA LEU A 884 33.23 21.06 -16.24
C LEU A 884 32.85 22.41 -16.85
N THR A 885 31.65 22.85 -16.61
CA THR A 885 31.18 24.17 -17.03
C THR A 885 30.88 25.04 -15.80
N VAL A 886 31.44 26.24 -15.81
CA VAL A 886 31.10 27.24 -14.79
C VAL A 886 30.49 28.43 -15.52
N GLU A 887 29.22 28.66 -15.35
CA GLU A 887 28.49 29.75 -16.00
C GLU A 887 28.11 30.82 -14.94
N ALA A 888 28.39 32.07 -15.21
CA ALA A 888 27.95 33.19 -14.39
C ALA A 888 27.06 34.11 -15.22
N LYS A 889 25.84 34.30 -14.75
CA LYS A 889 24.82 35.10 -15.44
C LYS A 889 23.96 35.90 -14.47
N ILE A 890 23.32 36.93 -15.00
CA ILE A 890 22.30 37.72 -14.29
C ILE A 890 20.94 37.10 -14.56
N ILE A 891 20.18 36.85 -13.49
CA ILE A 891 18.78 36.45 -13.57
C ILE A 891 17.87 37.60 -13.10
N GLU A 892 16.54 37.44 -13.26
CA GLU A 892 15.52 38.40 -12.85
C GLU A 892 15.75 38.93 -11.42
N GLN A 893 15.43 40.20 -11.19
CA GLN A 893 15.59 40.91 -9.91
C GLN A 893 17.06 41.22 -9.49
N ASN A 894 17.97 41.40 -10.44
CA ASN A 894 19.36 41.76 -10.15
C ASN A 894 20.09 40.78 -9.25
N LYS A 895 19.90 39.46 -9.51
CA LYS A 895 20.59 38.39 -8.83
C LYS A 895 21.66 37.80 -9.73
N LEU A 896 22.83 37.54 -9.13
CA LEU A 896 23.89 36.73 -9.73
C LEU A 896 23.51 35.28 -9.57
N GLN A 897 23.48 34.54 -10.66
CA GLN A 897 23.43 33.08 -10.65
C GLN A 897 24.74 32.54 -11.19
N ILE A 898 25.33 31.62 -10.42
CA ILE A 898 26.51 30.86 -10.80
C ILE A 898 26.12 29.40 -10.88
N ILE A 899 26.34 28.81 -12.03
CA ILE A 899 26.02 27.39 -12.30
C ILE A 899 27.36 26.67 -12.48
N ILE A 900 27.54 25.61 -11.72
CA ILE A 900 28.69 24.72 -11.84
C ILE A 900 28.14 23.37 -12.23
N GLU A 901 28.49 22.90 -13.39
CA GLU A 901 27.96 21.66 -13.95
C GLU A 901 29.10 20.74 -14.37
N ASP A 902 29.09 19.54 -13.84
CA ASP A 902 30.03 18.48 -14.22
C ASP A 902 29.29 17.32 -14.88
N ASN A 903 29.95 16.66 -15.80
CA ASN A 903 29.44 15.45 -16.40
C ASN A 903 30.02 14.17 -15.75
N GLY A 904 30.34 14.24 -14.48
CA GLY A 904 30.96 13.18 -13.72
C GLY A 904 30.06 11.97 -13.43
N ILE A 905 30.45 11.16 -12.48
CA ILE A 905 29.74 9.91 -12.12
C ILE A 905 28.46 10.13 -11.29
N GLY A 906 28.13 11.38 -10.93
CA GLY A 906 27.00 11.75 -10.09
C GLY A 906 27.19 11.40 -8.61
N ARG A 907 26.45 12.08 -7.73
CA ARG A 907 26.60 11.98 -6.27
C ARG A 907 26.28 10.57 -5.75
N ALA A 908 25.23 9.94 -6.23
CA ALA A 908 24.79 8.62 -5.78
C ALA A 908 25.86 7.52 -6.02
N LYS A 909 26.56 7.60 -7.15
CA LYS A 909 27.64 6.67 -7.48
C LYS A 909 28.95 7.00 -6.74
N SER A 910 29.24 8.29 -6.61
CA SER A 910 30.39 8.77 -5.83
C SER A 910 30.30 8.40 -4.34
N GLU A 911 29.11 8.41 -3.77
CA GLU A 911 28.86 8.04 -2.37
C GLU A 911 29.10 6.54 -2.09
N LYS A 912 28.79 5.69 -3.05
CA LYS A 912 29.04 4.24 -2.99
C LYS A 912 30.54 3.88 -3.09
N LEU A 913 31.37 4.75 -3.64
CA LEU A 913 32.80 4.54 -3.77
C LEU A 913 33.62 4.95 -2.52
N LYS A 914 33.00 5.60 -1.55
CA LYS A 914 33.64 5.96 -0.28
C LYS A 914 33.87 4.72 0.58
N ARG A 915 35.10 4.48 1.05
CA ARG A 915 35.41 3.40 1.99
C ARG A 915 34.71 3.63 3.34
N PRO A 916 34.29 2.57 4.08
CA PRO A 916 33.44 2.68 5.28
C PRO A 916 33.98 3.50 6.45
N ASN A 917 35.28 3.89 6.43
CA ASN A 917 35.94 4.56 7.54
C ASN A 917 36.16 6.09 7.35
N GLN A 918 35.58 6.74 6.33
CA GLN A 918 35.69 8.18 6.15
C GLN A 918 34.32 8.85 6.32
N GLN A 919 33.82 8.91 7.54
CA GLN A 919 32.68 9.73 7.94
C GLN A 919 33.09 11.21 8.16
N HIS A 920 33.79 11.84 7.24
CA HIS A 920 33.90 13.27 7.26
C HIS A 920 33.05 13.87 6.14
N LYS A 921 31.92 14.51 6.52
CA LYS A 921 31.31 15.52 5.65
C LYS A 921 32.45 16.50 5.31
N PRO A 922 32.62 16.90 4.04
CA PRO A 922 33.68 17.84 3.67
C PRO A 922 33.52 19.12 4.49
N PHE A 923 34.49 19.42 5.31
CA PHE A 923 34.51 20.56 6.25
C PHE A 923 34.18 21.90 5.52
N ALA A 924 34.68 22.02 4.28
CA ALA A 924 34.44 23.19 3.42
C ALA A 924 32.96 23.40 3.04
N THR A 925 32.18 22.36 2.81
CA THR A 925 30.76 22.50 2.46
C THR A 925 29.94 22.91 3.68
N LYS A 926 30.27 22.37 4.86
CA LYS A 926 29.64 22.75 6.13
C LYS A 926 30.01 24.19 6.53
N ALA A 927 31.26 24.58 6.32
CA ALA A 927 31.70 25.94 6.55
C ALA A 927 31.01 26.94 5.63
N ASN A 928 30.75 26.56 4.37
CA ASN A 928 29.97 27.40 3.45
C ASN A 928 28.48 27.46 3.83
N GLU A 929 27.86 26.37 4.31
CA GLU A 929 26.49 26.40 4.84
C GLU A 929 26.38 27.32 6.07
N GLU A 930 27.35 27.29 6.98
CA GLU A 930 27.44 28.22 8.12
C GLU A 930 27.63 29.67 7.69
N ARG A 931 28.43 29.91 6.65
CA ARG A 931 28.61 31.25 6.05
C ARG A 931 27.31 31.75 5.42
N VAL A 932 26.60 30.96 4.64
CA VAL A 932 25.27 31.28 4.10
C VAL A 932 24.32 31.67 5.22
N HIS A 933 24.30 30.92 6.32
CA HIS A 933 23.47 31.22 7.48
C HIS A 933 23.84 32.53 8.17
N LEU A 934 25.16 32.85 8.23
CA LEU A 934 25.66 34.14 8.76
C LEU A 934 25.32 35.32 7.85
N TYR A 935 25.44 35.16 6.53
CA TYR A 935 25.07 36.18 5.55
C TYR A 935 23.57 36.44 5.58
N LYS A 936 22.75 35.40 5.69
CA LYS A 936 21.30 35.52 5.81
C LYS A 936 20.87 36.21 7.12
N ASN A 937 21.46 35.83 8.25
CA ASN A 937 21.00 36.31 9.56
C ASN A 937 21.61 37.67 9.98
N LYS A 938 22.90 37.93 9.68
CA LYS A 938 23.57 39.17 10.07
C LYS A 938 23.55 40.25 9.01
N LEU A 939 23.66 39.89 7.73
CA LEU A 939 23.78 40.85 6.63
C LEU A 939 22.52 40.96 5.78
N LYS A 940 21.45 40.19 6.10
CA LYS A 940 20.17 40.12 5.37
C LYS A 940 20.34 39.84 3.88
N ARG A 941 21.35 39.08 3.51
CA ARG A 941 21.60 38.64 2.14
C ARG A 941 21.14 37.21 1.95
N ASP A 942 20.21 36.98 1.04
CA ASP A 942 19.63 35.67 0.79
C ASP A 942 20.45 34.95 -0.29
N ILE A 943 21.41 34.16 0.13
CA ILE A 943 22.17 33.25 -0.75
C ILE A 943 21.47 31.91 -0.73
N THR A 944 21.13 31.37 -1.89
CA THR A 944 20.53 30.02 -2.03
C THR A 944 21.44 29.12 -2.87
N ILE A 945 21.50 27.87 -2.49
CA ILE A 945 22.29 26.84 -3.18
C ILE A 945 21.35 25.67 -3.45
N ALA A 946 21.18 25.34 -4.71
CA ALA A 946 20.46 24.16 -5.17
C ALA A 946 21.44 23.19 -5.82
N ILE A 947 21.30 21.91 -5.54
CA ILE A 947 22.15 20.87 -6.13
C ILE A 947 21.22 19.87 -6.82
N GLU A 948 21.40 19.72 -8.12
CA GLU A 948 20.63 18.86 -8.99
C GLU A 948 21.51 17.68 -9.47
N ASP A 949 21.00 16.49 -9.39
CA ASP A 949 21.67 15.31 -9.95
C ASP A 949 21.25 15.13 -11.40
N LEU A 950 22.20 15.17 -12.31
CA LEU A 950 21.97 15.01 -13.73
C LEU A 950 21.88 13.51 -14.07
N GLN A 951 20.95 13.18 -14.97
CA GLN A 951 20.72 11.81 -15.45
C GLN A 951 20.70 11.80 -16.97
N ASP A 952 21.16 10.71 -17.55
CA ASP A 952 21.07 10.50 -18.98
C ASP A 952 19.66 10.02 -19.40
N LYS A 953 19.47 9.81 -20.70
CA LYS A 953 18.19 9.32 -21.25
C LYS A 953 17.73 7.97 -20.69
N ASN A 954 18.62 7.25 -20.02
CA ASN A 954 18.38 5.93 -19.42
C ASN A 954 18.28 5.99 -17.89
N GLN A 955 18.13 7.20 -17.29
CA GLN A 955 18.08 7.45 -15.86
C GLN A 955 19.37 7.07 -15.11
N ILE A 956 20.49 6.95 -15.81
CA ILE A 956 21.79 6.71 -15.18
C ILE A 956 22.38 8.05 -14.75
N PRO A 957 22.92 8.17 -13.52
CA PRO A 957 23.58 9.39 -13.06
C PRO A 957 24.70 9.80 -14.02
N SER A 958 24.62 10.99 -14.57
CA SER A 958 25.52 11.51 -15.62
C SER A 958 26.22 12.82 -15.26
N GLY A 959 26.12 13.24 -14.00
CA GLY A 959 26.79 14.45 -13.52
C GLY A 959 26.08 15.12 -12.37
N THR A 960 26.57 16.30 -11.99
CA THR A 960 25.97 17.12 -10.95
C THR A 960 25.96 18.58 -11.38
N LYS A 961 24.85 19.26 -11.08
CA LYS A 961 24.71 20.69 -11.32
C LYS A 961 24.46 21.42 -10.00
N VAL A 962 25.29 22.36 -9.70
CA VAL A 962 25.16 23.23 -8.52
C VAL A 962 24.77 24.63 -8.99
N VAL A 963 23.69 25.16 -8.46
CA VAL A 963 23.18 26.48 -8.78
C VAL A 963 23.27 27.34 -7.53
N ILE A 964 24.11 28.36 -7.57
CA ILE A 964 24.27 29.33 -6.50
C ILE A 964 23.61 30.62 -6.93
N THR A 965 22.67 31.12 -6.14
CA THR A 965 22.01 32.38 -6.44
C THR A 965 22.21 33.36 -5.29
N MET A 966 22.66 34.55 -5.60
CA MET A 966 22.90 35.63 -4.62
C MET A 966 22.54 36.99 -5.16
N PRO A 967 22.11 37.96 -4.31
CA PRO A 967 21.81 39.30 -4.74
C PRO A 967 23.06 40.06 -5.16
N ILE A 968 23.00 40.79 -6.25
CA ILE A 968 24.05 41.73 -6.71
C ILE A 968 23.93 43.04 -5.94
N GLN A 969 25.04 43.52 -5.40
CA GLN A 969 25.14 44.86 -4.81
C GLN A 969 25.72 45.85 -5.80
#